data_9bceb356cdd8465b7895e5b5e2b0702a
#
_entry.id   9bceb356cdd8465b7895e5b5e2b0702a
#
_cell.length_a   1.000
_cell.length_b   1.000
_cell.length_c   1.000
_cell.angle_alpha   90.00
_cell.angle_beta   90.00
_cell.angle_gamma   90.00
#
_symmetry.space_group_name_H-M   'P 1'
#
loop_
_entity.id
_entity.type
_entity.pdbx_description
1 polymer ?
#
loop_
_entity_poly.entity_id
_entity_poly.type
_entity_poly.pdbx_seq_one_letter_code
_entity_poly.pdbx_strand_id
1 'polypeptide(L)'
;GRTSVLLAMKPENRLDHPAERTRALIRFGLGQKRMVDPEERSPGLAHVLIFVAFMVLALRTIMLFAMGFSSTLLEVLSTPTDPFWKEHPAAETVFGLYLLAKDLVALGAIVGVAYFFWFRAKVKPDRLTRSWEAYLILGFIAGLMVSEYIFGASHLVLERHLFTPWEPVTSVVAMLLSPLPRGMVWGLGAAMFWVHLTIILTFLNFLPLGKHFHVITALPNVFFQKLDGSKVLPTPNLEAEQFGTKTVRDLTWKNGLDLYSCTECGRCQTHCPTYVTGKPLTHKGVNQALKHWIWDHQEQVANEHLAPGTDADLPSIIGSALQAETVWACTTCGWCERACPVFIENIPRLVDMRRYQVQVEAAFPPEIQRVFEGMERQGNPWGVGQDRRDEWAEDLSVPVWDGPGKYEYLFFVGCAGSYDDRQKKVSRALVRILKEAKVSFAILGKQEMCNGDSARRLGNEYLYQTLAKTNVEAFNGLGVKAVITQCPHCFNTIKNEYPAFGGNYRVLNHTELISELIRDKRIKLSRVKDATLTYHDPCYLGRHNGVYDAPRQALAAIPGLKVVEMQRSRRESFCCGAGGGRMWMEEHIGTRINQNRMNEVALTLAHAKDPSVPFPSATEHDRPGKVGDYKGPGEGTVAVACPFCSTMLRDAANETGRESIVVKDVAELVAESMSATSAS
;
A
#
# COMPACT_ATOMS: atom_id res chain seq x y z
N GLY A 1 -25.00 15.75 -8.66
CA GLY A 1 -24.51 14.40 -8.98
C GLY A 1 -23.19 14.07 -8.27
N ARG A 2 -22.48 13.00 -8.66
CA ARG A 2 -21.25 12.54 -7.98
C ARG A 2 -20.11 13.56 -8.06
N THR A 3 -20.02 14.31 -9.15
CA THR A 3 -19.06 15.40 -9.31
C THR A 3 -19.32 16.52 -8.29
N SER A 4 -20.59 16.90 -8.05
CA SER A 4 -20.94 17.91 -7.06
C SER A 4 -20.49 17.51 -5.64
N VAL A 5 -20.55 16.21 -5.30
CA VAL A 5 -20.01 15.68 -4.04
C VAL A 5 -18.51 15.95 -3.92
N LEU A 6 -17.72 15.68 -4.99
CA LEU A 6 -16.27 15.91 -4.95
C LEU A 6 -15.95 17.42 -4.81
N LEU A 7 -16.73 18.28 -5.49
CA LEU A 7 -16.57 19.74 -5.42
C LEU A 7 -16.97 20.32 -4.07
N ALA A 8 -17.82 19.64 -3.29
CA ALA A 8 -18.22 20.01 -1.95
C ALA A 8 -17.20 19.65 -0.86
N MET A 9 -16.25 18.79 -1.16
CA MET A 9 -15.18 18.35 -0.26
C MET A 9 -14.04 19.38 -0.22
N LYS A 10 -13.16 19.27 0.78
CA LYS A 10 -12.00 20.18 0.92
C LYS A 10 -11.13 20.19 -0.35
N PRO A 11 -10.71 21.39 -0.81
CA PRO A 11 -9.79 21.50 -1.92
C PRO A 11 -8.40 20.97 -1.55
N GLU A 12 -7.72 20.36 -2.51
CA GLU A 12 -6.34 19.88 -2.38
C GLU A 12 -5.62 20.07 -3.71
N ASN A 13 -4.38 20.58 -3.68
CA ASN A 13 -3.58 20.70 -4.91
C ASN A 13 -2.91 19.36 -5.25
N ARG A 14 -3.24 18.82 -6.42
CA ARG A 14 -2.68 17.58 -6.97
C ARG A 14 -2.20 17.77 -8.41
N LEU A 15 -1.90 19.03 -8.81
CA LEU A 15 -1.38 19.37 -10.13
C LEU A 15 0.13 19.67 -10.12
N ASP A 16 0.76 19.61 -8.95
CA ASP A 16 2.21 19.66 -8.79
C ASP A 16 2.89 18.49 -9.52
N HIS A 17 4.15 18.67 -9.94
CA HIS A 17 4.98 17.64 -10.57
C HIS A 17 4.29 16.90 -11.78
N PRO A 18 3.73 17.61 -12.79
CA PRO A 18 2.89 17.00 -13.83
C PRO A 18 3.62 15.92 -14.65
N ALA A 19 4.91 16.09 -14.90
CA ALA A 19 5.72 15.10 -15.62
C ALA A 19 5.84 13.76 -14.87
N GLU A 20 5.99 13.81 -13.53
CA GLU A 20 6.08 12.63 -12.69
C GLU A 20 4.72 11.93 -12.60
N ARG A 21 3.63 12.70 -12.45
CA ARG A 21 2.25 12.18 -12.47
C ARG A 21 1.89 11.53 -13.79
N THR A 22 2.26 12.14 -14.92
CA THR A 22 2.07 11.56 -16.26
C THR A 22 2.87 10.26 -16.42
N ARG A 23 4.12 10.23 -15.95
CA ARG A 23 4.93 9.00 -15.96
C ARG A 23 4.29 7.90 -15.11
N ALA A 24 3.74 8.25 -13.95
CA ALA A 24 3.01 7.32 -13.10
C ALA A 24 1.73 6.81 -13.77
N LEU A 25 0.95 7.69 -14.44
CA LEU A 25 -0.23 7.31 -15.20
C LEU A 25 0.11 6.33 -16.32
N ILE A 26 1.16 6.62 -17.11
CA ILE A 26 1.59 5.72 -18.19
C ILE A 26 2.01 4.37 -17.62
N ARG A 27 2.83 4.35 -16.55
CA ARG A 27 3.39 3.12 -15.98
C ARG A 27 2.36 2.26 -15.26
N PHE A 28 1.51 2.87 -14.46
CA PHE A 28 0.60 2.17 -13.56
C PHE A 28 -0.85 2.18 -14.03
N GLY A 29 -1.31 3.26 -14.67
CA GLY A 29 -2.64 3.36 -15.22
C GLY A 29 -2.75 2.61 -16.55
N LEU A 30 -2.04 3.04 -17.57
CA LEU A 30 -2.08 2.39 -18.89
C LEU A 30 -1.26 1.09 -18.92
N GLY A 31 -0.06 1.08 -18.37
CA GLY A 31 0.83 -0.09 -18.31
C GLY A 31 0.47 -1.12 -17.25
N GLN A 32 -0.56 -0.91 -16.44
CA GLN A 32 -1.15 -1.84 -15.47
C GLN A 32 -0.13 -2.57 -14.56
N LYS A 33 1.04 -1.94 -14.27
CA LYS A 33 2.16 -2.62 -13.60
C LYS A 33 1.81 -3.23 -12.24
N ARG A 34 0.96 -2.55 -11.43
CA ARG A 34 0.51 -3.07 -10.13
C ARG A 34 -0.56 -4.16 -10.23
N MET A 35 -1.21 -4.29 -11.38
CA MET A 35 -2.22 -5.35 -11.58
C MET A 35 -1.57 -6.73 -11.63
N VAL A 36 -0.37 -6.83 -12.20
CA VAL A 36 0.39 -8.08 -12.40
C VAL A 36 1.51 -8.27 -11.37
N ASP A 37 1.38 -7.71 -10.17
CA ASP A 37 2.30 -8.02 -9.06
C ASP A 37 2.36 -9.54 -8.85
N PRO A 38 3.53 -10.13 -8.50
CA PRO A 38 3.72 -11.58 -8.41
C PRO A 38 2.66 -12.31 -7.59
N GLU A 39 2.20 -11.68 -6.50
CA GLU A 39 1.19 -12.23 -5.59
C GLU A 39 -0.21 -12.32 -6.21
N GLU A 40 -0.46 -11.54 -7.27
CA GLU A 40 -1.77 -11.41 -7.93
C GLU A 40 -1.66 -11.63 -9.44
N ARG A 41 -0.69 -12.39 -9.89
CA ARG A 41 -0.33 -12.49 -11.31
C ARG A 41 -1.47 -13.00 -12.18
N SER A 42 -2.11 -14.11 -11.79
CA SER A 42 -3.18 -14.72 -12.60
C SER A 42 -4.43 -13.83 -12.71
N PRO A 43 -5.05 -13.36 -11.61
CA PRO A 43 -6.18 -12.44 -11.71
C PRO A 43 -5.77 -11.09 -12.31
N GLY A 44 -4.53 -10.66 -12.11
CA GLY A 44 -3.99 -9.46 -12.74
C GLY A 44 -3.93 -9.55 -14.25
N LEU A 45 -3.39 -10.64 -14.80
CA LEU A 45 -3.33 -10.88 -16.25
C LEU A 45 -4.73 -10.97 -16.88
N ALA A 46 -5.65 -11.70 -16.23
CA ALA A 46 -7.04 -11.77 -16.70
C ALA A 46 -7.70 -10.38 -16.75
N HIS A 47 -7.43 -9.52 -15.77
CA HIS A 47 -7.91 -8.13 -15.79
C HIS A 47 -7.25 -7.31 -16.91
N VAL A 48 -5.94 -7.48 -17.15
CA VAL A 48 -5.23 -6.77 -18.23
C VAL A 48 -5.81 -7.13 -19.60
N LEU A 49 -6.18 -8.39 -19.84
CA LEU A 49 -6.83 -8.79 -21.09
C LEU A 49 -8.14 -8.02 -21.30
N ILE A 50 -8.99 -7.91 -20.27
CA ILE A 50 -10.25 -7.16 -20.34
C ILE A 50 -9.97 -5.65 -20.50
N PHE A 51 -8.97 -5.11 -19.81
CA PHE A 51 -8.61 -3.69 -19.88
C PHE A 51 -8.11 -3.29 -21.28
N VAL A 52 -7.21 -4.09 -21.88
CA VAL A 52 -6.69 -3.84 -23.23
C VAL A 52 -7.84 -3.93 -24.27
N ALA A 53 -8.71 -4.93 -24.12
CA ALA A 53 -9.89 -5.05 -24.95
C ALA A 53 -10.80 -3.81 -24.83
N PHE A 54 -11.06 -3.33 -23.62
CA PHE A 54 -11.83 -2.12 -23.39
C PHE A 54 -11.23 -0.91 -24.12
N MET A 55 -9.92 -0.71 -24.04
CA MET A 55 -9.24 0.42 -24.70
C MET A 55 -9.32 0.36 -26.22
N VAL A 56 -9.12 -0.82 -26.81
CA VAL A 56 -9.18 -1.01 -28.28
C VAL A 56 -10.63 -0.94 -28.77
N LEU A 57 -11.56 -1.55 -28.05
CA LEU A 57 -12.97 -1.62 -28.46
C LEU A 57 -13.74 -0.31 -28.20
N ALA A 58 -13.20 0.62 -27.42
CA ALA A 58 -13.80 1.95 -27.27
C ALA A 58 -13.95 2.67 -28.64
N LEU A 59 -12.95 2.55 -29.51
CA LEU A 59 -13.04 3.07 -30.88
C LEU A 59 -14.10 2.32 -31.69
N ARG A 60 -14.18 0.98 -31.57
CA ARG A 60 -15.22 0.17 -32.22
C ARG A 60 -16.64 0.59 -31.80
N THR A 61 -16.82 0.89 -30.53
CA THR A 61 -18.09 1.41 -29.99
C THR A 61 -18.52 2.69 -30.73
N ILE A 62 -17.60 3.65 -30.93
CA ILE A 62 -17.86 4.89 -31.68
C ILE A 62 -18.21 4.57 -33.13
N MET A 63 -17.48 3.65 -33.78
CA MET A 63 -17.76 3.21 -35.14
C MET A 63 -19.16 2.58 -35.26
N LEU A 64 -19.55 1.69 -34.31
CA LEU A 64 -20.87 1.07 -34.32
C LEU A 64 -22.00 2.09 -34.20
N PHE A 65 -21.86 3.12 -33.37
CA PHE A 65 -22.82 4.21 -33.34
C PHE A 65 -22.89 4.94 -34.72
N ALA A 66 -21.75 5.27 -35.33
CA ALA A 66 -21.69 5.93 -36.62
C ALA A 66 -22.34 5.07 -37.73
N MET A 67 -22.09 3.76 -37.75
CA MET A 67 -22.68 2.78 -38.65
C MET A 67 -24.21 2.74 -38.54
N GLY A 68 -24.76 2.93 -37.34
CA GLY A 68 -26.21 2.97 -37.12
C GLY A 68 -26.91 4.17 -37.75
N PHE A 69 -26.20 5.25 -38.08
CA PHE A 69 -26.76 6.46 -38.70
C PHE A 69 -26.52 6.56 -40.20
N SER A 70 -25.69 5.73 -40.81
CA SER A 70 -25.32 5.83 -42.23
C SER A 70 -24.99 4.47 -42.81
N SER A 71 -25.70 4.11 -43.91
CA SER A 71 -25.43 2.90 -44.68
C SER A 71 -24.03 2.93 -45.33
N THR A 72 -23.58 4.09 -45.81
CA THR A 72 -22.22 4.25 -46.34
C THR A 72 -21.15 3.98 -45.27
N LEU A 73 -21.34 4.50 -44.03
CA LEU A 73 -20.42 4.19 -42.93
C LEU A 73 -20.50 2.71 -42.52
N LEU A 74 -21.68 2.11 -42.60
CA LEU A 74 -21.81 0.67 -42.33
C LEU A 74 -20.97 -0.13 -43.32
N GLU A 75 -21.05 0.15 -44.62
CA GLU A 75 -20.25 -0.52 -45.66
C GLU A 75 -18.76 -0.31 -45.45
N VAL A 76 -18.31 0.94 -45.34
CA VAL A 76 -16.88 1.28 -45.21
C VAL A 76 -16.25 0.76 -43.92
N LEU A 77 -16.96 0.82 -42.77
CA LEU A 77 -16.40 0.45 -41.45
C LEU A 77 -16.64 -1.02 -41.05
N SER A 78 -17.39 -1.78 -41.85
CA SER A 78 -17.65 -3.19 -41.56
C SER A 78 -16.44 -4.07 -41.89
N THR A 79 -15.88 -3.89 -43.11
CA THR A 79 -14.77 -4.71 -43.62
C THR A 79 -13.80 -3.89 -44.46
N PRO A 80 -12.51 -4.25 -44.54
CA PRO A 80 -11.54 -3.58 -45.40
C PRO A 80 -11.64 -4.02 -46.89
N THR A 81 -12.66 -4.76 -47.25
CA THR A 81 -12.89 -5.22 -48.64
C THR A 81 -13.66 -4.24 -49.49
N ASP A 82 -14.21 -3.20 -48.89
CA ASP A 82 -14.94 -2.13 -49.61
C ASP A 82 -14.05 -1.43 -50.63
N PRO A 83 -14.58 -1.03 -51.82
CA PRO A 83 -13.84 -0.30 -52.85
C PRO A 83 -13.10 0.94 -52.35
N PHE A 84 -13.65 1.65 -51.36
CA PHE A 84 -13.01 2.80 -50.73
C PHE A 84 -11.60 2.48 -50.23
N TRP A 85 -11.43 1.35 -49.56
CA TRP A 85 -10.13 0.96 -48.99
C TRP A 85 -9.11 0.56 -50.05
N LYS A 86 -9.57 -0.07 -51.16
CA LYS A 86 -8.71 -0.46 -52.30
C LYS A 86 -8.08 0.75 -52.99
N GLU A 87 -8.77 1.90 -52.98
CA GLU A 87 -8.21 3.15 -53.49
C GLU A 87 -7.19 3.80 -52.55
N HIS A 88 -7.14 3.33 -51.27
CA HIS A 88 -6.29 3.90 -50.24
C HIS A 88 -5.49 2.80 -49.49
N PRO A 89 -4.52 2.12 -50.11
CA PRO A 89 -3.88 0.91 -49.56
C PRO A 89 -3.15 1.09 -48.22
N ALA A 90 -2.60 2.27 -47.95
CA ALA A 90 -2.00 2.57 -46.64
C ALA A 90 -3.07 2.66 -45.54
N ALA A 91 -4.22 3.27 -45.83
CA ALA A 91 -5.34 3.35 -44.88
C ALA A 91 -6.00 1.97 -44.68
N GLU A 92 -6.13 1.15 -45.77
CA GLU A 92 -6.56 -0.25 -45.67
C GLU A 92 -5.70 -1.05 -44.70
N THR A 93 -4.38 -0.96 -44.81
CA THR A 93 -3.44 -1.67 -43.93
C THR A 93 -3.61 -1.22 -42.46
N VAL A 94 -3.71 0.07 -42.20
CA VAL A 94 -3.93 0.60 -40.85
C VAL A 94 -5.26 0.14 -40.27
N PHE A 95 -6.33 0.21 -41.08
CA PHE A 95 -7.65 -0.25 -40.65
C PHE A 95 -7.67 -1.77 -40.44
N GLY A 96 -7.05 -2.55 -41.30
CA GLY A 96 -6.91 -3.99 -41.18
C GLY A 96 -6.13 -4.38 -39.90
N LEU A 97 -5.03 -3.72 -39.61
CA LEU A 97 -4.29 -3.92 -38.35
C LEU A 97 -5.16 -3.61 -37.12
N TYR A 98 -5.99 -2.57 -37.20
CA TYR A 98 -6.95 -2.27 -36.14
C TYR A 98 -7.99 -3.39 -35.99
N LEU A 99 -8.56 -3.91 -37.06
CA LEU A 99 -9.52 -5.01 -37.04
C LEU A 99 -8.89 -6.29 -36.49
N LEU A 100 -7.63 -6.58 -36.85
CA LEU A 100 -6.89 -7.71 -36.29
C LEU A 100 -6.68 -7.53 -34.78
N ALA A 101 -6.27 -6.36 -34.34
CA ALA A 101 -6.12 -6.06 -32.91
C ALA A 101 -7.47 -6.23 -32.19
N LYS A 102 -8.56 -5.66 -32.72
CA LYS A 102 -9.93 -5.79 -32.21
C LYS A 102 -10.35 -7.26 -32.05
N ASP A 103 -10.13 -8.05 -33.08
CA ASP A 103 -10.53 -9.46 -33.14
C ASP A 103 -9.79 -10.29 -32.05
N LEU A 104 -8.48 -10.09 -31.93
CA LEU A 104 -7.65 -10.81 -30.96
C LEU A 104 -7.92 -10.37 -29.50
N VAL A 105 -8.07 -9.06 -29.24
CA VAL A 105 -8.33 -8.60 -27.88
C VAL A 105 -9.74 -8.96 -27.39
N ALA A 106 -10.72 -9.06 -28.29
CA ALA A 106 -12.05 -9.54 -27.96
C ALA A 106 -12.02 -11.00 -27.48
N LEU A 107 -11.23 -11.87 -28.12
CA LEU A 107 -10.99 -13.23 -27.65
C LEU A 107 -10.28 -13.22 -26.28
N GLY A 108 -9.27 -12.37 -26.12
CA GLY A 108 -8.59 -12.19 -24.85
C GLY A 108 -9.55 -11.78 -23.72
N ALA A 109 -10.52 -10.89 -24.03
CA ALA A 109 -11.56 -10.50 -23.06
C ALA A 109 -12.47 -11.67 -22.67
N ILE A 110 -12.87 -12.52 -23.62
CA ILE A 110 -13.64 -13.74 -23.31
C ILE A 110 -12.87 -14.65 -22.38
N VAL A 111 -11.58 -14.87 -22.62
CA VAL A 111 -10.71 -15.67 -21.75
C VAL A 111 -10.63 -15.05 -20.35
N GLY A 112 -10.44 -13.74 -20.24
CA GLY A 112 -10.42 -13.01 -18.97
C GLY A 112 -11.74 -13.12 -18.20
N VAL A 113 -12.87 -12.98 -18.90
CA VAL A 113 -14.20 -13.14 -18.30
C VAL A 113 -14.43 -14.57 -17.82
N ALA A 114 -14.09 -15.57 -18.63
CA ALA A 114 -14.19 -16.99 -18.25
C ALA A 114 -13.36 -17.29 -16.99
N TYR A 115 -12.13 -16.76 -16.95
CA TYR A 115 -11.29 -16.86 -15.75
C TYR A 115 -11.98 -16.26 -14.52
N PHE A 116 -12.55 -15.06 -14.61
CA PHE A 116 -13.20 -14.42 -13.45
C PHE A 116 -14.50 -15.12 -13.04
N PHE A 117 -15.25 -15.72 -13.97
CA PHE A 117 -16.38 -16.59 -13.63
C PHE A 117 -15.90 -17.81 -12.82
N TRP A 118 -14.89 -18.51 -13.31
CA TRP A 118 -14.28 -19.64 -12.62
C TRP A 118 -13.73 -19.24 -11.25
N PHE A 119 -12.99 -18.13 -11.18
CA PHE A 119 -12.37 -17.61 -9.96
C PHE A 119 -13.43 -17.29 -8.88
N ARG A 120 -14.56 -16.69 -9.28
CA ARG A 120 -15.65 -16.38 -8.36
C ARG A 120 -16.51 -17.59 -7.99
N ALA A 121 -16.74 -18.51 -8.92
CA ALA A 121 -17.61 -19.66 -8.73
C ALA A 121 -16.92 -20.84 -8.01
N LYS A 122 -15.64 -21.07 -8.28
CA LYS A 122 -14.88 -22.23 -7.77
C LYS A 122 -13.84 -21.86 -6.72
N VAL A 123 -12.96 -20.89 -6.98
CA VAL A 123 -11.90 -20.48 -6.04
C VAL A 123 -12.49 -19.75 -4.84
N LYS A 124 -13.46 -18.87 -5.06
CA LYS A 124 -14.23 -18.15 -4.03
C LYS A 124 -13.36 -17.47 -2.96
N PRO A 125 -12.39 -16.64 -3.33
CA PRO A 125 -11.49 -16.04 -2.35
C PRO A 125 -12.26 -15.15 -1.36
N ASP A 126 -11.93 -15.26 -0.06
CA ASP A 126 -12.65 -14.59 1.03
C ASP A 126 -12.57 -13.05 0.95
N ARG A 127 -11.49 -12.54 0.33
CA ARG A 127 -11.28 -11.10 0.14
C ARG A 127 -12.25 -10.43 -0.83
N LEU A 128 -12.89 -11.20 -1.73
CA LEU A 128 -13.79 -10.64 -2.73
C LEU A 128 -15.21 -10.44 -2.18
N THR A 129 -15.79 -9.29 -2.48
CA THR A 129 -17.23 -9.07 -2.27
C THR A 129 -18.01 -9.93 -3.26
N ARG A 130 -18.81 -10.86 -2.75
CA ARG A 130 -19.71 -11.69 -3.56
C ARG A 130 -21.01 -10.93 -3.79
N SER A 131 -21.19 -10.43 -5.00
CA SER A 131 -22.40 -9.71 -5.41
C SER A 131 -22.88 -10.19 -6.78
N TRP A 132 -24.19 -10.21 -6.98
CA TRP A 132 -24.80 -10.49 -8.28
C TRP A 132 -24.34 -9.49 -9.36
N GLU A 133 -24.11 -8.24 -8.96
CA GLU A 133 -23.57 -7.18 -9.81
C GLU A 133 -22.31 -7.61 -10.56
N ALA A 134 -21.37 -8.31 -9.89
CA ALA A 134 -20.15 -8.78 -10.51
C ALA A 134 -20.39 -9.78 -11.64
N TYR A 135 -21.36 -10.68 -11.48
CA TYR A 135 -21.74 -11.62 -12.52
C TYR A 135 -22.47 -10.94 -13.68
N LEU A 136 -23.34 -9.97 -13.38
CA LEU A 136 -24.01 -9.16 -14.39
C LEU A 136 -23.01 -8.44 -15.30
N ILE A 137 -22.01 -7.78 -14.72
CA ILE A 137 -20.99 -7.09 -15.49
C ILE A 137 -20.15 -8.04 -16.34
N LEU A 138 -19.75 -9.18 -15.78
CA LEU A 138 -19.05 -10.21 -16.56
C LEU A 138 -19.94 -10.71 -17.73
N GLY A 139 -21.24 -10.85 -17.48
CA GLY A 139 -22.24 -11.19 -18.51
C GLY A 139 -22.35 -10.11 -19.59
N PHE A 140 -22.35 -8.84 -19.22
CA PHE A 140 -22.35 -7.73 -20.19
C PHE A 140 -21.08 -7.75 -21.06
N ILE A 141 -19.90 -7.92 -20.47
CA ILE A 141 -18.63 -7.98 -21.22
C ILE A 141 -18.65 -9.19 -22.18
N ALA A 142 -19.07 -10.37 -21.71
CA ALA A 142 -19.21 -11.55 -22.56
C ALA A 142 -20.21 -11.31 -23.70
N GLY A 143 -21.38 -10.74 -23.39
CA GLY A 143 -22.42 -10.40 -24.36
C GLY A 143 -21.94 -9.43 -25.44
N LEU A 144 -21.15 -8.41 -25.07
CA LEU A 144 -20.52 -7.48 -26.02
C LEU A 144 -19.58 -8.22 -26.98
N MET A 145 -18.71 -9.09 -26.47
CA MET A 145 -17.75 -9.84 -27.29
C MET A 145 -18.46 -10.82 -28.24
N VAL A 146 -19.45 -11.56 -27.72
CA VAL A 146 -20.20 -12.53 -28.52
C VAL A 146 -21.03 -11.83 -29.59
N SER A 147 -21.70 -10.72 -29.25
CA SER A 147 -22.49 -9.95 -30.22
C SER A 147 -21.62 -9.32 -31.33
N GLU A 148 -20.42 -8.83 -30.98
CA GLU A 148 -19.44 -8.30 -31.93
C GLU A 148 -19.00 -9.37 -32.93
N TYR A 149 -18.64 -10.58 -32.46
CA TYR A 149 -18.24 -11.67 -33.34
C TYR A 149 -19.38 -12.14 -34.27
N ILE A 150 -20.59 -12.29 -33.73
CA ILE A 150 -21.73 -12.73 -34.59
C ILE A 150 -22.09 -11.64 -35.58
N PHE A 151 -22.06 -10.38 -35.18
CA PHE A 151 -22.33 -9.24 -36.08
C PHE A 151 -21.31 -9.19 -37.24
N GLY A 152 -20.01 -9.20 -36.95
CA GLY A 152 -18.95 -9.21 -37.94
C GLY A 152 -18.99 -10.43 -38.84
N ALA A 153 -19.20 -11.62 -38.27
CA ALA A 153 -19.33 -12.87 -39.04
C ALA A 153 -20.51 -12.86 -39.97
N SER A 154 -21.66 -12.26 -39.57
CA SER A 154 -22.83 -12.12 -40.42
C SER A 154 -22.52 -11.26 -41.64
N HIS A 155 -21.76 -10.17 -41.52
CA HIS A 155 -21.32 -9.36 -42.65
C HIS A 155 -20.42 -10.14 -43.59
N LEU A 156 -19.42 -10.86 -43.11
CA LEU A 156 -18.53 -11.70 -43.92
C LEU A 156 -19.32 -12.74 -44.76
N VAL A 157 -20.33 -13.40 -44.15
CA VAL A 157 -21.19 -14.37 -44.86
C VAL A 157 -22.04 -13.71 -45.94
N LEU A 158 -22.62 -12.54 -45.65
CA LEU A 158 -23.48 -11.81 -46.60
C LEU A 158 -22.69 -11.25 -47.79
N GLU A 159 -21.45 -10.85 -47.57
CA GLU A 159 -20.52 -10.36 -48.62
C GLU A 159 -19.81 -11.51 -49.37
N ARG A 160 -20.03 -12.75 -48.96
CA ARG A 160 -19.40 -13.97 -49.55
C ARG A 160 -17.88 -14.02 -49.36
N HIS A 161 -17.35 -13.36 -48.31
CA HIS A 161 -15.95 -13.38 -47.92
C HIS A 161 -15.81 -14.10 -46.59
N LEU A 162 -15.80 -15.44 -46.57
CA LEU A 162 -15.78 -16.24 -45.34
C LEU A 162 -14.47 -16.14 -44.55
N PHE A 163 -13.42 -15.65 -45.17
CA PHE A 163 -12.13 -15.52 -44.54
C PHE A 163 -11.47 -14.17 -44.84
N THR A 164 -10.99 -13.50 -43.84
CA THR A 164 -10.08 -12.36 -43.93
C THR A 164 -8.94 -12.50 -42.94
N PRO A 165 -7.66 -12.22 -43.31
CA PRO A 165 -6.54 -12.29 -42.40
C PRO A 165 -6.62 -11.22 -41.29
N TRP A 166 -7.43 -10.20 -41.49
CA TRP A 166 -7.62 -9.11 -40.53
C TRP A 166 -8.58 -9.46 -39.37
N GLU A 167 -9.41 -10.50 -39.53
CA GLU A 167 -10.37 -10.92 -38.49
C GLU A 167 -10.43 -12.47 -38.45
N PRO A 168 -9.35 -13.15 -38.03
CA PRO A 168 -9.27 -14.62 -38.07
C PRO A 168 -10.31 -15.32 -37.18
N VAL A 169 -10.62 -14.79 -36.00
CA VAL A 169 -11.61 -15.39 -35.08
C VAL A 169 -13.03 -15.17 -35.63
N THR A 170 -13.33 -13.95 -36.08
CA THR A 170 -14.60 -13.61 -36.75
C THR A 170 -14.80 -14.50 -37.99
N SER A 171 -13.75 -14.78 -38.77
CA SER A 171 -13.76 -15.69 -39.91
C SER A 171 -14.18 -17.11 -39.56
N VAL A 172 -13.68 -17.64 -38.42
CA VAL A 172 -14.11 -18.96 -37.94
C VAL A 172 -15.60 -18.94 -37.59
N VAL A 173 -16.10 -17.89 -36.95
CA VAL A 173 -17.53 -17.77 -36.65
C VAL A 173 -18.34 -17.64 -37.97
N ALA A 174 -17.83 -16.93 -39.00
CA ALA A 174 -18.46 -16.82 -40.30
C ALA A 174 -18.59 -18.20 -40.98
N MET A 175 -17.56 -19.03 -40.92
CA MET A 175 -17.62 -20.41 -41.44
C MET A 175 -18.72 -21.22 -40.75
N LEU A 176 -18.91 -21.06 -39.44
CA LEU A 176 -19.97 -21.72 -38.66
C LEU A 176 -21.38 -21.22 -39.03
N LEU A 177 -21.52 -19.95 -39.41
CA LEU A 177 -22.78 -19.35 -39.83
C LEU A 177 -23.10 -19.57 -41.32
N SER A 178 -22.11 -19.89 -42.14
CA SER A 178 -22.27 -20.00 -43.62
C SER A 178 -23.30 -21.03 -44.10
N PRO A 179 -23.61 -22.13 -43.39
CA PRO A 179 -24.66 -23.06 -43.81
C PRO A 179 -26.09 -22.53 -43.61
N LEU A 180 -26.27 -21.44 -42.87
CA LEU A 180 -27.59 -20.87 -42.61
C LEU A 180 -28.14 -20.09 -43.79
N PRO A 181 -29.49 -20.07 -43.99
CA PRO A 181 -30.11 -19.22 -45.03
C PRO A 181 -29.72 -17.75 -44.84
N ARG A 182 -29.45 -17.05 -45.97
CA ARG A 182 -29.02 -15.64 -45.97
C ARG A 182 -29.95 -14.72 -45.16
N GLY A 183 -31.28 -14.90 -45.26
CA GLY A 183 -32.22 -14.12 -44.48
C GLY A 183 -32.08 -14.33 -42.95
N MET A 184 -31.75 -15.56 -42.55
CA MET A 184 -31.47 -15.86 -41.13
C MET A 184 -30.16 -15.21 -40.67
N VAL A 185 -29.10 -15.26 -41.48
CA VAL A 185 -27.82 -14.61 -41.17
C VAL A 185 -27.99 -13.09 -41.08
N TRP A 186 -28.74 -12.47 -42.00
CA TRP A 186 -29.06 -11.07 -41.93
C TRP A 186 -29.83 -10.69 -40.67
N GLY A 187 -30.89 -11.48 -40.34
CA GLY A 187 -31.66 -11.25 -39.13
C GLY A 187 -30.85 -11.41 -37.86
N LEU A 188 -29.93 -12.39 -37.80
CA LEU A 188 -29.03 -12.61 -36.68
C LEU A 188 -28.04 -11.44 -36.54
N GLY A 189 -27.44 -10.97 -37.65
CA GLY A 189 -26.54 -9.80 -37.64
C GLY A 189 -27.25 -8.55 -37.12
N ALA A 190 -28.45 -8.26 -37.61
CA ALA A 190 -29.27 -7.14 -37.17
C ALA A 190 -29.65 -7.25 -35.68
N ALA A 191 -30.03 -8.44 -35.23
CA ALA A 191 -30.33 -8.68 -33.79
C ALA A 191 -29.09 -8.44 -32.91
N MET A 192 -27.92 -8.93 -33.30
CA MET A 192 -26.68 -8.78 -32.53
C MET A 192 -26.17 -7.32 -32.51
N PHE A 193 -26.38 -6.56 -33.57
CA PHE A 193 -26.15 -5.10 -33.57
C PHE A 193 -26.96 -4.41 -32.47
N TRP A 194 -28.25 -4.66 -32.40
CA TRP A 194 -29.12 -4.06 -31.40
C TRP A 194 -28.84 -4.57 -29.98
N VAL A 195 -28.52 -5.85 -29.82
CA VAL A 195 -28.10 -6.42 -28.55
C VAL A 195 -26.82 -5.70 -28.05
N HIS A 196 -25.84 -5.53 -28.94
CA HIS A 196 -24.59 -4.85 -28.61
C HIS A 196 -24.82 -3.41 -28.14
N LEU A 197 -25.57 -2.61 -28.91
CA LEU A 197 -25.88 -1.23 -28.54
C LEU A 197 -26.69 -1.15 -27.24
N THR A 198 -27.67 -2.03 -27.06
CA THR A 198 -28.47 -2.06 -25.82
C THR A 198 -27.62 -2.36 -24.62
N ILE A 199 -26.69 -3.31 -24.71
CA ILE A 199 -25.75 -3.62 -23.62
C ILE A 199 -24.87 -2.39 -23.33
N ILE A 200 -24.31 -1.71 -24.34
CA ILE A 200 -23.49 -0.51 -24.15
C ILE A 200 -24.28 0.57 -23.41
N LEU A 201 -25.48 0.92 -23.90
CA LEU A 201 -26.30 1.97 -23.32
C LEU A 201 -26.71 1.62 -21.88
N THR A 202 -27.08 0.37 -21.62
CA THR A 202 -27.38 -0.12 -20.27
C THR A 202 -26.16 -0.03 -19.38
N PHE A 203 -25.00 -0.46 -19.88
CA PHE A 203 -23.75 -0.44 -19.12
C PHE A 203 -23.29 0.98 -18.77
N LEU A 204 -23.39 1.93 -19.71
CA LEU A 204 -23.04 3.34 -19.46
C LEU A 204 -23.90 3.96 -18.35
N ASN A 205 -25.20 3.63 -18.30
CA ASN A 205 -26.09 4.08 -17.23
C ASN A 205 -25.83 3.35 -15.90
N PHE A 206 -25.39 2.10 -15.96
CA PHE A 206 -25.11 1.28 -14.76
C PHE A 206 -23.74 1.61 -14.14
N LEU A 207 -22.75 2.01 -14.93
CA LEU A 207 -21.38 2.31 -14.49
C LEU A 207 -21.30 3.21 -13.25
N PRO A 208 -21.97 4.38 -13.21
CA PRO A 208 -21.84 5.27 -12.06
C PRO A 208 -22.58 4.79 -10.80
N LEU A 209 -23.41 3.74 -10.89
CA LEU A 209 -24.24 3.28 -9.76
C LEU A 209 -23.53 2.28 -8.83
N GLY A 210 -22.42 1.68 -9.27
CA GLY A 210 -21.77 0.60 -8.53
C GLY A 210 -20.26 0.71 -8.44
N LYS A 211 -19.62 -0.39 -8.08
CA LYS A 211 -18.15 -0.52 -7.98
C LYS A 211 -17.43 -0.37 -9.33
N HIS A 212 -18.15 -0.46 -10.45
CA HIS A 212 -17.58 -0.33 -11.78
C HIS A 212 -17.35 1.13 -12.20
N PHE A 213 -17.73 2.09 -11.38
CA PHE A 213 -17.39 3.49 -11.58
C PHE A 213 -15.86 3.73 -11.67
N HIS A 214 -15.06 2.79 -11.17
CA HIS A 214 -13.61 2.80 -11.34
C HIS A 214 -13.14 2.83 -12.80
N VAL A 215 -13.93 2.37 -13.75
CA VAL A 215 -13.61 2.45 -15.18
C VAL A 215 -13.35 3.90 -15.61
N ILE A 216 -14.10 4.85 -15.02
CA ILE A 216 -13.92 6.28 -15.25
C ILE A 216 -12.90 6.89 -14.28
N THR A 217 -12.93 6.49 -13.01
CA THR A 217 -12.21 7.19 -11.95
C THR A 217 -10.80 6.66 -11.68
N ALA A 218 -10.47 5.43 -12.09
CA ALA A 218 -9.19 4.81 -11.75
C ALA A 218 -7.98 5.53 -12.39
N LEU A 219 -8.06 5.89 -13.68
CA LEU A 219 -6.97 6.60 -14.36
C LEU A 219 -6.74 8.00 -13.77
N PRO A 220 -7.77 8.84 -13.56
CA PRO A 220 -7.63 10.07 -12.78
C PRO A 220 -7.05 9.84 -11.39
N ASN A 221 -7.50 8.80 -10.67
CA ASN A 221 -7.01 8.50 -9.33
C ASN A 221 -5.51 8.16 -9.32
N VAL A 222 -5.04 7.41 -10.31
CA VAL A 222 -3.61 7.12 -10.49
C VAL A 222 -2.81 8.38 -10.82
N PHE A 223 -3.36 9.29 -11.64
CA PHE A 223 -2.69 10.56 -11.95
C PHE A 223 -2.57 11.45 -10.71
N PHE A 224 -3.63 11.59 -9.93
CA PHE A 224 -3.68 12.44 -8.74
C PHE A 224 -3.15 11.78 -7.46
N GLN A 225 -2.48 10.62 -7.56
CA GLN A 225 -1.92 9.94 -6.40
C GLN A 225 -0.91 10.82 -5.64
N LYS A 226 -0.72 10.53 -4.36
CA LYS A 226 0.35 11.10 -3.57
C LYS A 226 1.69 10.50 -3.98
N LEU A 227 2.60 11.33 -4.48
CA LEU A 227 3.90 10.88 -5.01
C LEU A 227 4.82 10.33 -3.92
N ASP A 228 4.74 10.88 -2.71
CA ASP A 228 5.49 10.42 -1.53
C ASP A 228 4.95 9.13 -0.91
N GLY A 229 3.75 8.69 -1.29
CA GLY A 229 3.10 7.55 -0.67
C GLY A 229 2.81 7.76 0.82
N SER A 230 2.70 6.66 1.59
CA SER A 230 2.35 6.69 3.02
C SER A 230 3.49 7.08 3.97
N LYS A 231 4.70 7.30 3.48
CA LYS A 231 5.86 7.68 4.30
C LYS A 231 5.77 9.09 4.88
N VAL A 232 5.00 9.97 4.24
CA VAL A 232 4.76 11.36 4.66
C VAL A 232 3.28 11.54 4.93
N LEU A 233 2.92 12.03 6.09
CA LEU A 233 1.56 12.49 6.37
C LEU A 233 1.42 13.98 6.01
N PRO A 234 0.25 14.44 5.54
CA PRO A 234 0.00 15.86 5.34
C PRO A 234 0.22 16.63 6.65
N THR A 235 0.88 17.78 6.55
CA THR A 235 1.11 18.68 7.69
C THR A 235 0.05 19.77 7.65
N PRO A 236 -0.98 19.71 8.54
CA PRO A 236 -2.03 20.71 8.57
C PRO A 236 -1.53 22.03 9.17
N ASN A 237 -2.18 23.12 8.78
CA ASN A 237 -2.03 24.39 9.47
C ASN A 237 -2.72 24.30 10.83
N LEU A 238 -1.98 24.55 11.91
CA LEU A 238 -2.51 24.53 13.28
C LEU A 238 -3.41 25.73 13.62
N GLU A 239 -3.36 26.80 12.83
CA GLU A 239 -4.20 28.00 13.00
C GLU A 239 -5.53 27.88 12.27
N ALA A 240 -5.79 26.76 11.58
CA ALA A 240 -7.04 26.56 10.86
C ALA A 240 -8.20 26.34 11.85
N GLU A 241 -9.35 26.97 11.58
CA GLU A 241 -10.56 26.82 12.38
C GLU A 241 -11.08 25.38 12.42
N GLN A 242 -10.91 24.64 11.33
CA GLN A 242 -11.30 23.24 11.22
C GLN A 242 -10.06 22.34 11.21
N PHE A 243 -9.98 21.46 12.19
CA PHE A 243 -8.85 20.56 12.40
C PHE A 243 -9.26 19.10 12.31
N GLY A 244 -8.61 18.36 11.39
CA GLY A 244 -8.92 16.94 11.15
C GLY A 244 -10.21 16.74 10.35
N THR A 245 -10.77 15.53 10.45
CA THR A 245 -11.95 15.08 9.69
C THR A 245 -13.06 14.65 10.65
N LYS A 246 -14.14 15.42 10.73
CA LYS A 246 -15.38 15.10 11.47
C LYS A 246 -16.40 14.47 10.54
N THR A 247 -16.70 15.16 9.44
CA THR A 247 -17.73 14.80 8.47
C THR A 247 -17.12 14.40 7.12
N VAL A 248 -17.92 13.89 6.20
CA VAL A 248 -17.45 13.56 4.84
C VAL A 248 -17.08 14.79 4.01
N ARG A 249 -17.57 15.98 4.34
CA ARG A 249 -17.16 17.23 3.68
C ARG A 249 -15.78 17.71 4.12
N ASP A 250 -15.28 17.24 5.27
CA ASP A 250 -13.91 17.46 5.71
C ASP A 250 -12.88 16.61 4.96
N LEU A 251 -13.32 15.56 4.29
CA LEU A 251 -12.47 14.81 3.37
C LEU A 251 -12.07 15.69 2.18
N THR A 252 -10.88 15.47 1.64
CA THR A 252 -10.47 16.14 0.40
C THR A 252 -11.20 15.54 -0.81
N TRP A 253 -11.32 16.30 -1.91
CA TRP A 253 -11.87 15.76 -3.16
C TRP A 253 -11.11 14.52 -3.64
N LYS A 254 -9.80 14.43 -3.32
CA LYS A 254 -8.98 13.25 -3.64
C LYS A 254 -9.43 12.03 -2.82
N ASN A 255 -9.76 12.22 -1.53
CA ASN A 255 -10.35 11.14 -0.74
C ASN A 255 -11.68 10.67 -1.32
N GLY A 256 -12.54 11.59 -1.78
CA GLY A 256 -13.78 11.26 -2.48
C GLY A 256 -13.52 10.46 -3.76
N LEU A 257 -12.54 10.88 -4.58
CA LEU A 257 -12.13 10.16 -5.78
C LEU A 257 -11.58 8.76 -5.45
N ASP A 258 -10.84 8.60 -4.34
CA ASP A 258 -10.38 7.32 -3.81
C ASP A 258 -11.55 6.37 -3.54
N LEU A 259 -12.60 6.87 -2.86
CA LEU A 259 -13.80 6.08 -2.54
C LEU A 259 -14.50 5.60 -3.81
N TYR A 260 -14.63 6.47 -4.82
CA TYR A 260 -15.25 6.13 -6.11
C TYR A 260 -14.39 5.17 -6.95
N SER A 261 -13.07 5.22 -6.79
CA SER A 261 -12.13 4.35 -7.50
C SER A 261 -11.95 2.98 -6.83
N CYS A 262 -12.49 2.79 -5.62
CA CYS A 262 -12.39 1.51 -4.91
C CYS A 262 -13.20 0.43 -5.60
N THR A 263 -12.50 -0.58 -6.15
CA THR A 263 -13.07 -1.73 -6.87
C THR A 263 -13.50 -2.88 -5.95
N GLU A 264 -13.29 -2.73 -4.65
CA GLU A 264 -13.58 -3.76 -3.64
C GLU A 264 -12.85 -5.10 -3.88
N CYS A 265 -11.71 -5.06 -4.56
CA CYS A 265 -10.91 -6.24 -4.89
C CYS A 265 -10.29 -6.94 -3.67
N GLY A 266 -10.24 -6.27 -2.52
CA GLY A 266 -9.78 -6.82 -1.25
C GLY A 266 -8.28 -7.05 -1.11
N ARG A 267 -7.42 -6.67 -2.08
CA ARG A 267 -5.96 -6.81 -1.95
C ARG A 267 -5.40 -6.11 -0.72
N CYS A 268 -6.01 -5.00 -0.29
CA CYS A 268 -5.64 -4.30 0.94
C CYS A 268 -5.88 -5.10 2.21
N GLN A 269 -6.73 -6.15 2.18
CA GLN A 269 -7.05 -6.99 3.34
C GLN A 269 -6.07 -8.14 3.53
N THR A 270 -5.49 -8.71 2.46
CA THR A 270 -4.74 -9.97 2.50
C THR A 270 -3.64 -10.03 3.55
N HIS A 271 -2.87 -8.96 3.71
CA HIS A 271 -1.82 -8.86 4.73
C HIS A 271 -2.07 -7.71 5.72
N CYS A 272 -3.32 -7.18 5.75
CA CYS A 272 -3.67 -6.19 6.76
C CYS A 272 -3.67 -6.85 8.14
N PRO A 273 -2.81 -6.41 9.08
CA PRO A 273 -2.66 -7.09 10.35
C PRO A 273 -3.94 -7.10 11.17
N THR A 274 -4.74 -6.04 11.07
CA THR A 274 -6.02 -5.92 11.78
C THR A 274 -7.07 -6.88 11.24
N TYR A 275 -7.19 -6.97 9.91
CA TYR A 275 -8.12 -7.93 9.28
C TYR A 275 -7.74 -9.38 9.59
N VAL A 276 -6.45 -9.72 9.43
CA VAL A 276 -5.94 -11.08 9.66
C VAL A 276 -6.14 -11.54 11.10
N THR A 277 -6.11 -10.63 12.05
CA THR A 277 -6.25 -10.92 13.49
C THR A 277 -7.66 -10.67 14.04
N GLY A 278 -8.66 -10.47 13.15
CA GLY A 278 -10.07 -10.38 13.55
C GLY A 278 -10.49 -9.05 14.18
N LYS A 279 -9.76 -7.96 13.93
CA LYS A 279 -10.14 -6.61 14.36
C LYS A 279 -11.12 -5.96 13.38
N PRO A 280 -11.89 -4.93 13.79
CA PRO A 280 -12.95 -4.35 12.97
C PRO A 280 -12.43 -3.59 11.75
N LEU A 281 -11.17 -3.20 11.71
CA LEU A 281 -10.61 -2.45 10.59
C LEU A 281 -10.30 -3.35 9.40
N THR A 282 -10.95 -3.03 8.28
CA THR A 282 -10.50 -3.39 6.94
C THR A 282 -10.64 -2.17 6.04
N HIS A 283 -9.59 -1.79 5.35
CA HIS A 283 -9.63 -0.59 4.50
C HIS A 283 -10.65 -0.70 3.35
N LYS A 284 -10.91 -1.92 2.87
CA LYS A 284 -12.02 -2.17 1.94
C LYS A 284 -13.36 -1.81 2.60
N GLY A 285 -13.59 -2.28 3.83
CA GLY A 285 -14.81 -1.99 4.60
C GLY A 285 -14.98 -0.50 4.87
N VAL A 286 -13.91 0.19 5.28
CA VAL A 286 -13.92 1.65 5.45
C VAL A 286 -14.33 2.36 4.16
N ASN A 287 -13.71 2.00 3.03
CA ASN A 287 -14.02 2.62 1.74
C ASN A 287 -15.47 2.34 1.31
N GLN A 288 -15.99 1.14 1.55
CA GLN A 288 -17.38 0.79 1.28
C GLN A 288 -18.34 1.57 2.18
N ALA A 289 -18.10 1.58 3.49
CA ALA A 289 -18.95 2.28 4.45
C ALA A 289 -19.07 3.78 4.12
N LEU A 290 -17.94 4.45 3.89
CA LEU A 290 -17.92 5.87 3.52
C LEU A 290 -18.59 6.13 2.16
N LYS A 291 -18.32 5.27 1.16
CA LYS A 291 -18.92 5.39 -0.17
C LYS A 291 -20.46 5.25 -0.11
N HIS A 292 -20.98 4.24 0.59
CA HIS A 292 -22.42 4.03 0.74
C HIS A 292 -23.04 5.16 1.54
N TRP A 293 -22.40 5.57 2.65
CA TRP A 293 -22.88 6.69 3.43
C TRP A 293 -23.02 7.98 2.60
N ILE A 294 -22.03 8.30 1.75
CA ILE A 294 -22.08 9.43 0.83
C ILE A 294 -23.21 9.26 -0.20
N TRP A 295 -23.48 8.05 -0.68
CA TRP A 295 -24.57 7.82 -1.63
C TRP A 295 -25.95 8.03 -1.01
N ASP A 296 -26.13 7.56 0.22
CA ASP A 296 -27.39 7.69 0.95
C ASP A 296 -27.69 9.13 1.33
N HIS A 297 -26.65 9.97 1.48
CA HIS A 297 -26.76 11.38 1.90
C HIS A 297 -26.27 12.36 0.80
N GLN A 298 -26.31 11.96 -0.46
CA GLN A 298 -25.67 12.68 -1.57
C GLN A 298 -26.14 14.13 -1.68
N GLU A 299 -27.43 14.42 -1.51
CA GLU A 299 -27.99 15.77 -1.61
C GLU A 299 -27.47 16.68 -0.50
N GLN A 300 -27.40 16.18 0.73
CA GLN A 300 -26.85 16.93 1.86
C GLN A 300 -25.36 17.20 1.70
N VAL A 301 -24.59 16.21 1.24
CA VAL A 301 -23.14 16.34 1.00
C VAL A 301 -22.86 17.31 -0.15
N ALA A 302 -23.64 17.24 -1.23
CA ALA A 302 -23.48 18.07 -2.43
C ALA A 302 -24.16 19.46 -2.32
N ASN A 303 -24.46 19.93 -1.13
CA ASN A 303 -25.11 21.24 -0.93
C ASN A 303 -24.24 22.36 -1.52
N GLU A 304 -24.69 22.91 -2.64
CA GLU A 304 -23.99 23.95 -3.42
C GLU A 304 -24.04 25.35 -2.76
N HIS A 305 -24.91 25.54 -1.76
CA HIS A 305 -25.02 26.81 -1.02
C HIS A 305 -23.92 26.95 0.05
N LEU A 306 -23.19 25.91 0.35
CA LEU A 306 -22.10 25.89 1.32
C LEU A 306 -20.74 25.85 0.63
N ALA A 307 -19.77 26.57 1.16
CA ALA A 307 -18.40 26.52 0.69
C ALA A 307 -17.82 25.08 0.80
N PRO A 308 -16.90 24.68 -0.09
CA PRO A 308 -16.25 23.38 -0.01
C PRO A 308 -15.58 23.16 1.35
N GLY A 309 -15.79 21.98 1.94
CA GLY A 309 -15.24 21.63 3.24
C GLY A 309 -15.95 22.23 4.45
N THR A 310 -17.02 23.02 4.26
CA THR A 310 -17.82 23.56 5.37
C THR A 310 -18.71 22.48 5.96
N ASP A 311 -18.85 22.45 7.29
CA ASP A 311 -19.81 21.58 7.97
C ASP A 311 -21.24 21.94 7.54
N ALA A 312 -22.01 20.94 7.15
CA ALA A 312 -23.39 21.08 6.67
C ALA A 312 -24.38 20.44 7.67
N ASP A 313 -24.09 20.47 8.96
CA ASP A 313 -24.81 19.75 10.02
C ASP A 313 -24.87 18.23 9.76
N LEU A 314 -23.85 17.73 9.03
CA LEU A 314 -23.73 16.30 8.77
C LEU A 314 -23.25 15.57 10.03
N PRO A 315 -23.74 14.36 10.28
CA PRO A 315 -23.25 13.57 11.41
C PRO A 315 -21.78 13.24 11.26
N SER A 316 -21.10 13.07 12.40
CA SER A 316 -19.70 12.64 12.44
C SER A 316 -19.54 11.30 11.74
N ILE A 317 -18.47 11.14 10.94
CA ILE A 317 -18.09 9.84 10.33
C ILE A 317 -17.98 8.75 11.40
N ILE A 318 -17.36 9.09 12.54
CA ILE A 318 -17.26 8.19 13.70
C ILE A 318 -18.58 8.23 14.44
N GLY A 319 -19.23 7.09 14.56
CA GLY A 319 -20.56 6.91 15.12
C GLY A 319 -21.64 6.74 14.08
N SER A 320 -21.54 7.35 12.88
CA SER A 320 -22.54 7.19 11.82
C SER A 320 -22.12 6.18 10.74
N ALA A 321 -20.91 6.31 10.19
CA ALA A 321 -20.38 5.47 9.13
C ALA A 321 -19.34 4.45 9.65
N LEU A 322 -18.55 4.80 10.64
CA LEU A 322 -17.48 3.99 11.20
C LEU A 322 -17.55 3.94 12.73
N GLN A 323 -17.15 2.83 13.32
CA GLN A 323 -16.94 2.73 14.76
C GLN A 323 -15.56 3.31 15.13
N ALA A 324 -15.41 3.85 16.34
CA ALA A 324 -14.15 4.40 16.83
C ALA A 324 -13.01 3.36 16.81
N GLU A 325 -13.29 2.11 17.23
CA GLU A 325 -12.33 1.02 17.23
C GLU A 325 -11.77 0.72 15.84
N THR A 326 -12.54 0.94 14.78
CA THR A 326 -12.08 0.81 13.39
C THR A 326 -10.95 1.80 13.09
N VAL A 327 -11.08 3.04 13.55
CA VAL A 327 -10.09 4.09 13.32
C VAL A 327 -8.84 3.86 14.17
N TRP A 328 -9.03 3.45 15.43
CA TRP A 328 -7.92 3.20 16.35
C TRP A 328 -7.15 1.90 16.08
N ALA A 329 -7.72 0.93 15.40
CA ALA A 329 -7.05 -0.33 15.09
C ALA A 329 -5.87 -0.18 14.09
N CYS A 330 -5.80 0.88 13.29
CA CYS A 330 -4.78 1.03 12.24
C CYS A 330 -3.36 1.16 12.78
N THR A 331 -2.47 0.27 12.32
CA THR A 331 -1.03 0.29 12.64
C THR A 331 -0.19 1.15 11.69
N THR A 332 -0.79 1.87 10.76
CA THR A 332 -0.10 2.70 9.75
C THR A 332 1.02 1.99 8.99
N CYS A 333 0.93 0.68 8.82
CA CYS A 333 2.01 -0.15 8.25
C CYS A 333 2.20 0.00 6.73
N GLY A 334 1.33 0.71 6.02
CA GLY A 334 1.45 0.99 4.56
C GLY A 334 1.04 -0.15 3.63
N TRP A 335 0.62 -1.32 4.12
CA TRP A 335 0.24 -2.44 3.24
C TRP A 335 -0.90 -2.10 2.29
N CYS A 336 -1.98 -1.52 2.81
CA CYS A 336 -3.19 -1.20 2.05
C CYS A 336 -2.93 -0.30 0.84
N GLU A 337 -2.02 0.68 0.97
CA GLU A 337 -1.63 1.60 -0.11
C GLU A 337 -0.64 0.94 -1.08
N ARG A 338 0.26 0.10 -0.57
CA ARG A 338 1.19 -0.68 -1.40
C ARG A 338 0.46 -1.69 -2.28
N ALA A 339 -0.54 -2.39 -1.74
CA ALA A 339 -1.29 -3.42 -2.45
C ALA A 339 -2.38 -2.86 -3.39
N CYS A 340 -2.75 -1.58 -3.26
CA CYS A 340 -3.81 -0.99 -4.05
C CYS A 340 -3.36 -0.71 -5.49
N PRO A 341 -4.00 -1.31 -6.51
CA PRO A 341 -3.63 -1.09 -7.90
C PRO A 341 -3.99 0.31 -8.42
N VAL A 342 -4.94 0.99 -7.78
CA VAL A 342 -5.42 2.32 -8.15
C VAL A 342 -4.99 3.42 -7.17
N PHE A 343 -4.04 3.14 -6.26
CA PHE A 343 -3.39 4.12 -5.37
C PHE A 343 -4.32 4.87 -4.42
N ILE A 344 -5.23 4.15 -3.76
CA ILE A 344 -6.09 4.70 -2.71
C ILE A 344 -5.25 5.03 -1.47
N GLU A 345 -5.42 6.24 -0.94
CA GLU A 345 -4.70 6.79 0.21
C GLU A 345 -5.53 6.58 1.48
N ASN A 346 -5.27 5.49 2.19
CA ASN A 346 -6.07 5.10 3.36
C ASN A 346 -5.53 5.66 4.67
N ILE A 347 -4.19 5.71 4.83
CA ILE A 347 -3.54 6.08 6.11
C ILE A 347 -3.74 7.56 6.44
N PRO A 348 -3.47 8.51 5.52
CA PRO A 348 -3.67 9.93 5.83
C PRO A 348 -5.10 10.23 6.30
N ARG A 349 -6.10 9.66 5.62
CA ARG A 349 -7.51 9.81 5.97
C ARG A 349 -7.85 9.32 7.38
N LEU A 350 -7.34 8.14 7.79
CA LEU A 350 -7.56 7.63 9.14
C LEU A 350 -6.85 8.47 10.20
N VAL A 351 -5.64 8.95 9.91
CA VAL A 351 -4.92 9.83 10.82
C VAL A 351 -5.63 11.18 10.96
N ASP A 352 -6.24 11.71 9.90
CA ASP A 352 -7.04 12.94 9.98
C ASP A 352 -8.30 12.76 10.84
N MET A 353 -8.94 11.59 10.79
CA MET A 353 -10.03 11.27 11.73
C MET A 353 -9.54 11.23 13.18
N ARG A 354 -8.35 10.65 13.44
CA ARG A 354 -7.73 10.66 14.77
C ARG A 354 -7.40 12.09 15.23
N ARG A 355 -6.93 12.95 14.32
CA ARG A 355 -6.66 14.37 14.64
C ARG A 355 -7.90 15.06 15.17
N TYR A 356 -9.05 14.87 14.52
CA TYR A 356 -10.31 15.42 15.01
C TYR A 356 -10.68 14.84 16.39
N GLN A 357 -10.60 13.51 16.55
CA GLN A 357 -10.93 12.86 17.82
C GLN A 357 -10.04 13.32 18.98
N VAL A 358 -8.73 13.52 18.74
CA VAL A 358 -7.78 13.89 19.80
C VAL A 358 -7.81 15.36 20.10
N GLN A 359 -7.83 16.24 19.09
CA GLN A 359 -7.60 17.66 19.27
C GLN A 359 -8.89 18.49 19.41
N VAL A 360 -10.01 17.95 18.94
CA VAL A 360 -11.32 18.64 19.01
C VAL A 360 -12.25 17.96 20.01
N GLU A 361 -12.45 16.64 19.89
CA GLU A 361 -13.40 15.89 20.71
C GLU A 361 -12.81 15.42 22.05
N ALA A 362 -11.47 15.39 22.17
CA ALA A 362 -10.75 14.75 23.29
C ALA A 362 -11.20 13.30 23.55
N ALA A 363 -11.67 12.60 22.50
CA ALA A 363 -12.23 11.25 22.51
C ALA A 363 -11.21 10.24 21.98
N PHE A 364 -10.40 9.70 22.85
CA PHE A 364 -9.33 8.73 22.49
C PHE A 364 -9.16 7.68 23.59
N PRO A 365 -8.50 6.54 23.29
CA PRO A 365 -8.24 5.50 24.29
C PRO A 365 -7.49 6.06 25.53
N PRO A 366 -7.91 5.75 26.75
CA PRO A 366 -7.35 6.34 27.97
C PRO A 366 -5.85 6.11 28.16
N GLU A 367 -5.35 4.99 27.63
CA GLU A 367 -3.94 4.59 27.78
C GLU A 367 -3.00 5.59 27.13
N ILE A 368 -3.42 6.25 26.04
CA ILE A 368 -2.56 7.20 25.33
C ILE A 368 -2.46 8.58 25.99
N GLN A 369 -3.30 8.88 26.97
CA GLN A 369 -3.22 10.11 27.75
C GLN A 369 -1.84 10.27 28.39
N ARG A 370 -1.37 9.21 29.06
CA ARG A 370 -0.03 9.19 29.72
C ARG A 370 1.10 9.37 28.71
N VAL A 371 0.93 8.85 27.49
CA VAL A 371 1.91 8.99 26.41
C VAL A 371 2.05 10.44 25.99
N PHE A 372 0.91 11.14 25.80
CA PHE A 372 0.91 12.56 25.46
C PHE A 372 1.51 13.42 26.58
N GLU A 373 1.10 13.18 27.82
CA GLU A 373 1.65 13.89 28.98
C GLU A 373 3.16 13.69 29.12
N GLY A 374 3.65 12.46 28.95
CA GLY A 374 5.08 12.14 28.97
C GLY A 374 5.85 12.85 27.86
N MET A 375 5.31 12.87 26.65
CA MET A 375 5.93 13.54 25.51
C MET A 375 5.93 15.07 25.66
N GLU A 376 4.88 15.63 26.22
CA GLU A 376 4.73 17.08 26.45
C GLU A 376 5.67 17.56 27.56
N ARG A 377 5.65 16.89 28.73
CA ARG A 377 6.39 17.33 29.92
C ARG A 377 7.85 16.90 29.94
N GLN A 378 8.16 15.72 29.41
CA GLN A 378 9.48 15.08 29.51
C GLN A 378 10.12 14.78 28.15
N GLY A 379 9.51 15.21 27.03
CA GLY A 379 10.03 14.96 25.70
C GLY A 379 10.14 13.49 25.31
N ASN A 380 9.42 12.57 26.00
CA ASN A 380 9.42 11.15 25.67
C ASN A 380 8.13 10.45 26.15
N PRO A 381 7.69 9.38 25.45
CA PRO A 381 6.42 8.70 25.72
C PRO A 381 6.39 7.89 27.03
N TRP A 382 7.54 7.64 27.68
CA TRP A 382 7.60 6.95 28.98
C TRP A 382 7.46 7.92 30.15
N GLY A 383 7.56 9.24 29.93
CA GLY A 383 7.53 10.23 31.01
C GLY A 383 8.74 10.18 31.94
N VAL A 384 9.86 9.63 31.48
CA VAL A 384 11.12 9.58 32.23
C VAL A 384 11.82 10.94 32.16
N GLY A 385 12.44 11.38 33.27
CA GLY A 385 13.13 12.66 33.32
C GLY A 385 14.17 12.85 32.21
N GLN A 386 14.19 14.03 31.61
CA GLN A 386 15.10 14.37 30.52
C GLN A 386 16.57 14.35 30.93
N ASP A 387 16.86 14.59 32.22
CA ASP A 387 18.19 14.50 32.83
C ASP A 387 18.82 13.10 32.74
N ARG A 388 17.97 12.06 32.58
CA ARG A 388 18.39 10.66 32.51
C ARG A 388 18.60 10.17 31.06
N ARG A 389 18.47 11.04 30.06
CA ARG A 389 18.45 10.63 28.65
C ARG A 389 19.77 10.04 28.14
N ASP A 390 20.89 10.42 28.72
CA ASP A 390 22.23 9.99 28.33
C ASP A 390 22.88 8.99 29.33
N GLU A 391 22.20 8.60 30.42
CA GLU A 391 22.68 7.58 31.38
C GLU A 391 23.17 6.28 30.74
N TRP A 392 22.54 5.86 29.64
CA TRP A 392 22.92 4.64 28.92
C TRP A 392 24.35 4.67 28.37
N ALA A 393 24.95 5.85 28.23
CA ALA A 393 26.23 6.09 27.58
C ALA A 393 27.33 6.57 28.56
N GLU A 394 27.06 6.73 29.84
CA GLU A 394 28.00 7.31 30.85
C GLU A 394 29.36 6.64 30.85
N ASP A 395 29.43 5.30 30.77
CA ASP A 395 30.67 4.52 30.76
C ASP A 395 31.29 4.35 29.36
N LEU A 396 30.64 4.87 28.30
CA LEU A 396 31.08 4.66 26.94
C LEU A 396 31.88 5.81 26.34
N SER A 397 32.08 6.92 27.06
CA SER A 397 32.77 8.10 26.53
C SER A 397 32.27 8.52 25.13
N VAL A 398 30.94 8.65 24.98
CA VAL A 398 30.32 9.12 23.75
C VAL A 398 30.30 10.65 23.77
N PRO A 399 30.83 11.34 22.74
CA PRO A 399 30.81 12.79 22.72
C PRO A 399 29.38 13.34 22.54
N VAL A 400 29.10 14.46 23.20
CA VAL A 400 27.90 15.26 22.96
C VAL A 400 28.23 16.30 21.89
N TRP A 401 27.32 16.50 20.94
CA TRP A 401 27.53 17.45 19.84
C TRP A 401 27.56 18.89 20.35
N ASP A 402 28.69 19.55 20.19
CA ASP A 402 29.00 20.86 20.78
C ASP A 402 29.27 21.97 19.76
N GLY A 403 29.07 21.71 18.46
CA GLY A 403 29.19 22.72 17.43
C GLY A 403 29.36 22.18 16.00
N PRO A 404 29.21 23.05 15.00
CA PRO A 404 29.25 22.65 13.61
C PRO A 404 30.61 22.13 13.16
N GLY A 405 30.60 21.12 12.26
CA GLY A 405 31.80 20.62 11.58
C GLY A 405 32.70 19.70 12.41
N LYS A 406 32.40 19.42 13.66
CA LYS A 406 33.21 18.54 14.53
C LYS A 406 32.98 17.06 14.27
N TYR A 407 31.77 16.69 13.91
CA TYR A 407 31.36 15.31 13.73
C TYR A 407 30.73 15.09 12.37
N GLU A 408 30.89 13.87 11.84
CA GLU A 408 30.29 13.45 10.56
C GLU A 408 28.80 13.12 10.73
N TYR A 409 28.46 12.43 11.81
CA TYR A 409 27.10 11.97 12.05
C TYR A 409 26.59 12.34 13.44
N LEU A 410 25.35 12.80 13.50
CA LEU A 410 24.56 12.80 14.71
C LEU A 410 23.97 11.39 14.90
N PHE A 411 24.30 10.71 15.98
CA PHE A 411 23.57 9.53 16.40
C PHE A 411 22.34 9.95 17.20
N PHE A 412 21.18 9.99 16.51
CA PHE A 412 19.88 10.19 17.15
C PHE A 412 19.42 8.87 17.75
N VAL A 413 19.59 8.76 19.06
CA VAL A 413 19.38 7.52 19.84
C VAL A 413 17.90 7.14 19.87
N GLY A 414 17.03 8.13 20.01
CA GLY A 414 15.59 7.96 20.18
C GLY A 414 15.22 7.52 21.59
N CYS A 415 13.95 7.74 21.94
CA CYS A 415 13.50 7.48 23.32
C CYS A 415 13.67 6.03 23.77
N ALA A 416 13.37 5.04 22.90
CA ALA A 416 13.55 3.64 23.23
C ALA A 416 15.02 3.31 23.53
N GLY A 417 15.95 3.78 22.68
CA GLY A 417 17.38 3.55 22.86
C GLY A 417 17.96 4.20 24.12
N SER A 418 17.32 5.28 24.62
CA SER A 418 17.74 5.99 25.81
C SER A 418 17.15 5.44 27.10
N TYR A 419 15.90 4.97 27.10
CA TYR A 419 15.19 4.66 28.34
C TYR A 419 14.82 3.19 28.53
N ASP A 420 14.60 2.42 27.45
CA ASP A 420 14.27 1.00 27.54
C ASP A 420 15.54 0.16 27.73
N ASP A 421 15.63 -0.58 28.85
CA ASP A 421 16.85 -1.32 29.23
C ASP A 421 17.27 -2.37 28.21
N ARG A 422 16.32 -2.91 27.46
CA ARG A 422 16.65 -3.83 26.36
C ARG A 422 17.20 -3.09 25.14
N GLN A 423 16.66 -1.93 24.83
CA GLN A 423 17.09 -1.14 23.67
C GLN A 423 18.38 -0.36 23.95
N LYS A 424 18.68 -0.03 25.22
CA LYS A 424 20.00 0.48 25.62
C LYS A 424 21.13 -0.45 25.17
N LYS A 425 20.92 -1.78 25.20
CA LYS A 425 21.92 -2.75 24.69
C LYS A 425 22.17 -2.59 23.20
N VAL A 426 21.13 -2.28 22.41
CA VAL A 426 21.28 -2.00 20.98
C VAL A 426 22.05 -0.71 20.74
N SER A 427 21.72 0.36 21.50
CA SER A 427 22.45 1.64 21.43
C SER A 427 23.95 1.44 21.72
N ARG A 428 24.27 0.68 22.77
CA ARG A 428 25.66 0.35 23.17
C ARG A 428 26.38 -0.50 22.11
N ALA A 429 25.68 -1.48 21.52
CA ALA A 429 26.22 -2.30 20.42
C ALA A 429 26.56 -1.42 19.20
N LEU A 430 25.66 -0.50 18.83
CA LEU A 430 25.90 0.43 17.72
C LEU A 430 27.11 1.35 18.01
N VAL A 431 27.22 1.90 19.22
CA VAL A 431 28.38 2.72 19.62
C VAL A 431 29.68 1.92 19.50
N ARG A 432 29.71 0.65 19.92
CA ARG A 432 30.87 -0.23 19.75
C ARG A 432 31.25 -0.38 18.28
N ILE A 433 30.27 -0.62 17.41
CA ILE A 433 30.49 -0.72 15.95
C ILE A 433 31.06 0.57 15.39
N LEU A 434 30.46 1.72 15.72
CA LEU A 434 30.90 3.04 15.23
C LEU A 434 32.34 3.38 15.68
N LYS A 435 32.68 3.06 16.93
CA LYS A 435 34.04 3.28 17.48
C LYS A 435 35.08 2.40 16.79
N GLU A 436 34.79 1.10 16.66
CA GLU A 436 35.67 0.16 15.95
C GLU A 436 35.90 0.58 14.50
N ALA A 437 34.85 1.02 13.83
CA ALA A 437 34.92 1.53 12.46
C ALA A 437 35.53 2.94 12.36
N LYS A 438 35.92 3.57 13.46
CA LYS A 438 36.45 4.95 13.52
C LYS A 438 35.54 5.95 12.81
N VAL A 439 34.23 5.82 13.02
CA VAL A 439 33.25 6.79 12.54
C VAL A 439 33.24 7.98 13.48
N SER A 440 33.27 9.19 12.92
CA SER A 440 33.15 10.42 13.70
C SER A 440 31.67 10.70 13.98
N PHE A 441 31.23 10.53 15.21
CA PHE A 441 29.83 10.72 15.62
C PHE A 441 29.72 11.34 17.00
N ALA A 442 28.55 11.95 17.27
CA ALA A 442 28.18 12.45 18.59
C ALA A 442 26.68 12.26 18.82
N ILE A 443 26.23 12.37 20.06
CA ILE A 443 24.82 12.37 20.48
C ILE A 443 24.38 13.78 20.88
N LEU A 444 23.08 14.03 21.00
CA LEU A 444 22.57 15.27 21.59
C LEU A 444 22.53 15.23 23.13
N GLY A 445 22.67 14.05 23.73
CA GLY A 445 22.52 13.87 25.17
C GLY A 445 21.17 14.38 25.67
N LYS A 446 21.17 15.19 26.70
CA LYS A 446 19.96 15.74 27.33
C LYS A 446 19.18 16.73 26.44
N GLN A 447 19.72 17.19 25.33
CA GLN A 447 19.03 18.07 24.38
C GLN A 447 18.14 17.30 23.39
N GLU A 448 18.29 15.98 23.28
CA GLU A 448 17.50 15.17 22.38
C GLU A 448 16.05 15.03 22.84
N MET A 449 15.08 15.43 22.04
CA MET A 449 13.65 15.20 22.29
C MET A 449 13.12 14.03 21.46
N CYS A 450 11.97 13.48 21.84
CA CYS A 450 11.24 12.55 20.97
C CYS A 450 11.02 13.17 19.59
N ASN A 451 11.12 12.36 18.53
CA ASN A 451 10.84 12.84 17.18
C ASN A 451 9.37 13.17 16.90
N GLY A 452 8.45 12.81 17.81
CA GLY A 452 7.02 13.08 17.69
C GLY A 452 6.23 12.04 16.89
N ASP A 453 6.83 10.97 16.34
CA ASP A 453 6.13 9.99 15.48
C ASP A 453 4.86 9.44 16.13
N SER A 454 4.92 9.01 17.39
CA SER A 454 3.75 8.47 18.10
C SER A 454 2.64 9.51 18.23
N ALA A 455 2.95 10.75 18.61
CA ALA A 455 1.97 11.82 18.68
C ALA A 455 1.28 12.05 17.33
N ARG A 456 2.05 12.14 16.24
CA ARG A 456 1.53 12.34 14.90
C ARG A 456 0.59 11.23 14.45
N ARG A 457 0.99 9.96 14.64
CA ARG A 457 0.18 8.79 14.22
C ARG A 457 -1.07 8.61 15.09
N LEU A 458 -1.01 9.08 16.33
CA LEU A 458 -2.15 9.11 17.25
C LEU A 458 -3.09 10.31 17.03
N GLY A 459 -2.70 11.29 16.19
CA GLY A 459 -3.53 12.44 15.87
C GLY A 459 -3.24 13.69 16.70
N ASN A 460 -2.28 13.67 17.65
CA ASN A 460 -1.86 14.89 18.36
C ASN A 460 -0.82 15.64 17.52
N GLU A 461 -1.32 16.36 16.52
CA GLU A 461 -0.47 17.07 15.56
C GLU A 461 0.23 18.28 16.17
N TYR A 462 -0.42 18.97 17.11
CA TYR A 462 0.19 20.11 17.82
C TYR A 462 1.46 19.68 18.56
N LEU A 463 1.34 18.63 19.37
CA LEU A 463 2.48 18.05 20.09
C LEU A 463 3.58 17.57 19.14
N TYR A 464 3.18 16.92 18.05
CA TYR A 464 4.15 16.48 17.02
C TYR A 464 4.92 17.67 16.43
N GLN A 465 4.21 18.72 15.98
CA GLN A 465 4.87 19.86 15.33
C GLN A 465 5.78 20.62 16.31
N THR A 466 5.39 20.72 17.58
CA THR A 466 6.22 21.31 18.63
C THR A 466 7.53 20.53 18.77
N LEU A 467 7.47 19.22 18.98
CA LEU A 467 8.66 18.37 19.12
C LEU A 467 9.53 18.35 17.84
N ALA A 468 8.91 18.32 16.67
CA ALA A 468 9.63 18.34 15.40
C ALA A 468 10.40 19.65 15.20
N LYS A 469 9.75 20.79 15.44
CA LYS A 469 10.39 22.13 15.35
C LYS A 469 11.53 22.26 16.33
N THR A 470 11.36 21.87 17.60
CA THR A 470 12.42 21.87 18.62
C THR A 470 13.66 21.08 18.16
N ASN A 471 13.45 19.85 17.65
CA ASN A 471 14.57 19.04 17.15
C ASN A 471 15.23 19.67 15.89
N VAL A 472 14.43 20.20 14.95
CA VAL A 472 14.94 20.84 13.74
C VAL A 472 15.77 22.09 14.08
N GLU A 473 15.30 22.91 15.02
CA GLU A 473 16.03 24.08 15.50
C GLU A 473 17.36 23.69 16.14
N ALA A 474 17.37 22.66 17.00
CA ALA A 474 18.58 22.14 17.62
C ALA A 474 19.57 21.61 16.57
N PHE A 475 19.11 20.78 15.64
CA PHE A 475 19.97 20.22 14.58
C PHE A 475 20.56 21.31 13.68
N ASN A 476 19.73 22.27 13.28
CA ASN A 476 20.18 23.38 12.41
C ASN A 476 21.16 24.31 13.15
N GLY A 477 20.88 24.64 14.41
CA GLY A 477 21.75 25.44 15.26
C GLY A 477 23.12 24.80 15.50
N LEU A 478 23.16 23.49 15.63
CA LEU A 478 24.39 22.70 15.78
C LEU A 478 25.05 22.37 14.43
N GLY A 479 24.49 22.75 13.30
CA GLY A 479 25.03 22.52 11.97
C GLY A 479 25.03 21.03 11.54
N VAL A 480 24.12 20.21 12.05
CA VAL A 480 24.00 18.79 11.70
C VAL A 480 23.69 18.64 10.22
N LYS A 481 24.43 17.76 9.53
CA LYS A 481 24.22 17.43 8.10
C LYS A 481 23.76 16.00 7.89
N ALA A 482 24.21 15.08 8.74
CA ALA A 482 23.87 13.67 8.62
C ALA A 482 23.44 13.08 9.97
N VAL A 483 22.44 12.22 9.94
CA VAL A 483 21.84 11.59 11.12
C VAL A 483 21.81 10.08 10.95
N ILE A 484 22.22 9.35 11.97
CA ILE A 484 22.07 7.90 12.09
C ILE A 484 21.03 7.63 13.15
N THR A 485 20.13 6.68 12.93
CA THR A 485 19.22 6.21 13.98
C THR A 485 18.95 4.71 13.88
N GLN A 486 18.76 4.07 15.02
CA GLN A 486 18.41 2.65 15.11
C GLN A 486 16.90 2.39 14.99
N CYS A 487 16.08 3.43 15.09
CA CYS A 487 14.64 3.31 15.01
C CYS A 487 14.10 3.70 13.64
N PRO A 488 13.42 2.79 12.88
CA PRO A 488 12.80 3.12 11.60
C PRO A 488 11.74 4.20 11.67
N HIS A 489 11.06 4.38 12.81
CA HIS A 489 10.11 5.46 13.02
C HIS A 489 10.85 6.80 13.07
N CYS A 490 11.94 6.89 13.85
CA CYS A 490 12.80 8.08 13.86
C CYS A 490 13.40 8.35 12.47
N PHE A 491 13.89 7.29 11.80
CA PHE A 491 14.40 7.37 10.44
C PHE A 491 13.38 7.97 9.48
N ASN A 492 12.15 7.46 9.47
CA ASN A 492 11.09 7.96 8.60
C ASN A 492 10.74 9.42 8.90
N THR A 493 10.54 9.76 10.16
CA THR A 493 10.11 11.10 10.58
C THR A 493 11.17 12.15 10.29
N ILE A 494 12.42 11.90 10.65
CA ILE A 494 13.52 12.85 10.40
C ILE A 494 13.78 12.99 8.90
N LYS A 495 13.81 11.88 8.15
CA LYS A 495 14.10 11.88 6.72
C LYS A 495 13.00 12.50 5.87
N ASN A 496 11.74 12.15 6.14
CA ASN A 496 10.66 12.42 5.21
C ASN A 496 9.69 13.51 5.70
N GLU A 497 9.60 13.76 7.01
CA GLU A 497 8.60 14.67 7.57
C GLU A 497 9.21 15.96 8.15
N TYR A 498 10.45 15.94 8.66
CA TYR A 498 11.15 17.14 9.12
C TYR A 498 11.46 18.17 8.01
N PRO A 499 11.59 17.79 6.72
CA PRO A 499 11.71 18.79 5.65
C PRO A 499 10.59 19.83 5.62
N ALA A 500 9.38 19.49 6.06
CA ALA A 500 8.25 20.42 6.21
C ALA A 500 8.52 21.57 7.22
N PHE A 501 9.53 21.39 8.08
CA PHE A 501 9.94 22.37 9.11
C PHE A 501 11.34 22.93 8.85
N GLY A 502 11.91 22.72 7.65
CA GLY A 502 13.25 23.18 7.29
C GLY A 502 14.39 22.23 7.70
N GLY A 503 14.06 21.01 8.15
CA GLY A 503 15.04 20.00 8.55
C GLY A 503 15.45 19.09 7.40
N ASN A 504 16.47 19.45 6.64
CA ASN A 504 16.97 18.70 5.49
C ASN A 504 18.31 18.03 5.78
N TYR A 505 18.28 16.75 6.14
CA TYR A 505 19.45 15.98 6.56
C TYR A 505 19.62 14.72 5.71
N ARG A 506 20.89 14.26 5.56
CA ARG A 506 21.14 12.88 5.13
C ARG A 506 20.83 11.94 6.30
N VAL A 507 19.78 11.16 6.21
CA VAL A 507 19.40 10.25 7.29
C VAL A 507 19.65 8.80 6.87
N LEU A 508 20.35 8.06 7.73
CA LEU A 508 20.64 6.64 7.56
C LEU A 508 20.01 5.82 8.71
N ASN A 509 19.40 4.70 8.37
CA ASN A 509 19.16 3.68 9.37
C ASN A 509 20.48 2.99 9.72
N HIS A 510 20.65 2.59 10.98
CA HIS A 510 21.88 1.94 11.45
C HIS A 510 22.30 0.74 10.60
N THR A 511 21.34 -0.03 10.06
CA THR A 511 21.64 -1.19 9.22
C THR A 511 22.23 -0.80 7.85
N GLU A 512 21.86 0.36 7.31
CA GLU A 512 22.46 0.89 6.08
C GLU A 512 23.93 1.21 6.32
N LEU A 513 24.23 1.96 7.39
CA LEU A 513 25.62 2.29 7.74
C LEU A 513 26.44 1.06 8.10
N ILE A 514 25.90 0.12 8.88
CA ILE A 514 26.60 -1.14 9.21
C ILE A 514 26.95 -1.91 7.93
N SER A 515 26.02 -2.02 6.99
CA SER A 515 26.26 -2.69 5.70
C SER A 515 27.35 -1.98 4.89
N GLU A 516 27.37 -0.64 4.89
CA GLU A 516 28.45 0.16 4.26
C GLU A 516 29.80 -0.11 4.93
N LEU A 517 29.87 -0.08 6.27
CA LEU A 517 31.11 -0.30 7.02
C LEU A 517 31.69 -1.71 6.82
N ILE A 518 30.84 -2.72 6.71
CA ILE A 518 31.26 -4.10 6.40
C ILE A 518 31.81 -4.18 4.96
N ARG A 519 31.09 -3.65 3.99
CA ARG A 519 31.49 -3.61 2.58
C ARG A 519 32.84 -2.92 2.38
N ASP A 520 33.02 -1.80 3.08
CA ASP A 520 34.24 -0.97 3.02
C ASP A 520 35.38 -1.50 3.91
N LYS A 521 35.18 -2.69 4.52
CA LYS A 521 36.14 -3.40 5.40
C LYS A 521 36.60 -2.59 6.60
N ARG A 522 35.76 -1.68 7.09
CA ARG A 522 36.04 -0.86 8.28
C ARG A 522 35.77 -1.61 9.58
N ILE A 523 35.03 -2.70 9.54
CA ILE A 523 34.84 -3.65 10.63
C ILE A 523 35.14 -5.07 10.16
N LYS A 524 35.73 -5.89 11.04
CA LYS A 524 36.06 -7.29 10.77
C LYS A 524 35.13 -8.17 11.59
N LEU A 525 34.54 -9.16 10.92
CA LEU A 525 33.61 -10.10 11.54
C LEU A 525 34.27 -11.47 11.68
N SER A 526 34.18 -12.03 12.87
CA SER A 526 34.66 -13.37 13.20
C SER A 526 33.55 -14.39 13.00
N ARG A 527 33.95 -15.65 12.77
CA ARG A 527 33.01 -16.76 12.68
C ARG A 527 32.27 -16.96 14.01
N VAL A 528 30.96 -16.94 13.98
CA VAL A 528 30.11 -17.38 15.08
C VAL A 528 29.89 -18.89 15.01
N LYS A 529 29.44 -19.52 16.12
CA LYS A 529 28.95 -20.90 16.06
C LYS A 529 27.80 -20.97 15.05
N ASP A 530 27.86 -22.00 14.20
CA ASP A 530 26.85 -22.17 13.14
C ASP A 530 25.43 -22.06 13.73
N ALA A 531 24.69 -21.07 13.24
CA ALA A 531 23.38 -20.71 13.75
C ALA A 531 22.44 -20.34 12.60
N THR A 532 21.20 -20.74 12.76
CA THR A 532 20.11 -20.33 11.83
C THR A 532 19.22 -19.31 12.52
N LEU A 533 18.92 -18.22 11.83
CA LEU A 533 17.97 -17.21 12.28
C LEU A 533 17.02 -16.81 11.18
N THR A 534 15.93 -16.13 11.56
CA THR A 534 15.05 -15.44 10.61
C THR A 534 15.07 -13.94 10.83
N TYR A 535 14.66 -13.15 9.84
CA TYR A 535 14.65 -11.68 9.92
C TYR A 535 13.24 -11.12 9.79
N HIS A 536 12.85 -10.24 10.70
CA HIS A 536 11.61 -9.49 10.62
C HIS A 536 11.83 -8.13 9.96
N ASP A 537 11.20 -7.88 8.81
CA ASP A 537 11.25 -6.58 8.13
C ASP A 537 10.36 -5.54 8.84
N PRO A 538 10.91 -4.48 9.42
CA PRO A 538 10.13 -3.37 9.95
C PRO A 538 9.42 -2.61 8.84
N CYS A 539 8.13 -2.35 8.98
CA CYS A 539 7.33 -1.70 7.93
C CYS A 539 7.82 -0.28 7.60
N TYR A 540 8.25 0.49 8.58
CA TYR A 540 8.79 1.84 8.37
C TYR A 540 10.18 1.87 7.74
N LEU A 541 10.96 0.81 7.88
CA LEU A 541 12.24 0.66 7.16
C LEU A 541 12.02 0.20 5.72
N GLY A 542 11.31 -0.93 5.57
CA GLY A 542 11.08 -1.58 4.27
C GLY A 542 9.99 -0.91 3.45
N ARG A 543 8.73 -1.03 3.88
CA ARG A 543 7.57 -0.65 3.06
C ARG A 543 7.46 0.85 2.82
N HIS A 544 7.76 1.67 3.83
CA HIS A 544 7.75 3.12 3.69
C HIS A 544 9.01 3.68 3.02
N ASN A 545 10.19 3.08 3.27
CA ASN A 545 11.46 3.65 2.82
C ASN A 545 12.27 2.78 1.84
N GLY A 546 11.80 1.58 1.50
CA GLY A 546 12.43 0.72 0.50
C GLY A 546 13.73 0.02 0.95
N VAL A 547 14.11 0.11 2.22
CA VAL A 547 15.33 -0.49 2.74
C VAL A 547 15.05 -1.94 3.16
N TYR A 548 15.41 -2.89 2.30
CA TYR A 548 15.24 -4.35 2.52
C TYR A 548 16.55 -5.12 2.53
N ASP A 549 17.53 -4.69 1.73
CA ASP A 549 18.74 -5.45 1.49
C ASP A 549 19.85 -5.16 2.53
N ALA A 550 19.97 -3.93 3.00
CA ALA A 550 21.00 -3.57 3.96
C ALA A 550 21.03 -4.43 5.25
N PRO A 551 19.89 -4.69 5.93
CA PRO A 551 19.89 -5.60 7.08
C PRO A 551 20.33 -7.02 6.73
N ARG A 552 19.92 -7.53 5.56
CA ARG A 552 20.27 -8.87 5.07
C ARG A 552 21.74 -8.98 4.71
N GLN A 553 22.30 -7.95 4.07
CA GLN A 553 23.73 -7.87 3.75
C GLN A 553 24.58 -7.88 5.02
N ALA A 554 24.18 -7.11 6.04
CA ALA A 554 24.87 -7.09 7.33
C ALA A 554 24.85 -8.47 8.02
N LEU A 555 23.70 -9.15 8.04
CA LEU A 555 23.55 -10.47 8.62
C LEU A 555 24.29 -11.55 7.83
N ALA A 556 24.19 -11.54 6.50
CA ALA A 556 24.85 -12.51 5.62
C ALA A 556 26.38 -12.39 5.64
N ALA A 557 26.92 -11.25 6.02
CA ALA A 557 28.35 -11.04 6.17
C ALA A 557 28.95 -11.71 7.42
N ILE A 558 28.12 -12.13 8.39
CA ILE A 558 28.58 -12.80 9.61
C ILE A 558 28.90 -14.28 9.26
N PRO A 559 30.18 -14.72 9.32
CA PRO A 559 30.52 -16.09 8.97
C PRO A 559 29.91 -17.11 9.95
N GLY A 560 29.29 -18.18 9.46
CA GLY A 560 28.58 -19.19 10.25
C GLY A 560 27.10 -18.87 10.53
N LEU A 561 26.59 -17.71 10.09
CA LEU A 561 25.20 -17.35 10.26
C LEU A 561 24.40 -17.65 9.00
N LYS A 562 23.29 -18.40 9.11
CA LYS A 562 22.34 -18.68 8.03
C LYS A 562 21.04 -17.92 8.28
N VAL A 563 20.64 -17.08 7.34
CA VAL A 563 19.37 -16.36 7.39
C VAL A 563 18.32 -17.13 6.58
N VAL A 564 17.18 -17.46 7.19
CA VAL A 564 16.02 -18.08 6.53
C VAL A 564 14.89 -17.04 6.47
N GLU A 565 14.28 -16.90 5.29
CA GLU A 565 13.21 -15.93 5.08
C GLU A 565 11.88 -16.46 5.60
N MET A 566 11.10 -15.60 6.22
CA MET A 566 9.68 -15.87 6.48
C MET A 566 8.87 -15.79 5.20
N GLN A 567 7.74 -16.48 5.13
CA GLN A 567 6.84 -16.42 3.97
C GLN A 567 6.39 -15.00 3.70
N ARG A 568 5.97 -14.28 4.75
CA ARG A 568 5.61 -12.85 4.69
C ARG A 568 6.84 -12.01 5.00
N SER A 569 7.70 -11.80 4.01
CA SER A 569 8.95 -11.05 4.14
C SER A 569 9.03 -9.87 3.15
N ARG A 570 10.01 -9.05 3.30
CA ARG A 570 10.28 -7.86 2.47
C ARG A 570 9.03 -6.96 2.37
N ARG A 571 8.59 -6.62 1.14
CA ARG A 571 7.42 -5.76 0.91
C ARG A 571 6.11 -6.36 1.43
N GLU A 572 6.02 -7.67 1.55
CA GLU A 572 4.86 -8.41 2.06
C GLU A 572 4.93 -8.70 3.55
N SER A 573 5.97 -8.22 4.23
CA SER A 573 6.17 -8.43 5.65
C SER A 573 4.90 -8.14 6.48
N PHE A 574 4.57 -9.06 7.38
CA PHE A 574 3.47 -8.86 8.32
C PHE A 574 3.90 -7.92 9.45
N CYS A 575 3.01 -7.06 9.90
CA CYS A 575 3.29 -6.06 10.94
C CYS A 575 3.58 -6.72 12.30
N CYS A 576 4.44 -6.08 13.11
CA CYS A 576 4.64 -6.47 14.51
C CYS A 576 3.53 -6.00 15.46
N GLY A 577 2.66 -5.08 14.99
CA GLY A 577 1.55 -4.54 15.79
C GLY A 577 1.81 -3.18 16.45
N ALA A 578 3.04 -2.68 16.49
CA ALA A 578 3.38 -1.47 17.26
C ALA A 578 2.98 -0.14 16.61
N GLY A 579 3.00 -0.09 15.26
CA GLY A 579 2.81 1.16 14.51
C GLY A 579 1.47 1.84 14.76
N GLY A 580 1.32 3.09 14.30
CA GLY A 580 0.10 3.89 14.51
C GLY A 580 -0.20 4.20 15.97
N GLY A 581 0.82 4.14 16.84
CA GLY A 581 0.66 4.29 18.28
C GLY A 581 0.08 3.07 19.00
N ARG A 582 -0.13 1.95 18.30
CA ARG A 582 -0.76 0.76 18.87
C ARG A 582 0.03 0.09 20.00
N MET A 583 1.36 0.26 20.03
CA MET A 583 2.16 -0.28 21.15
C MET A 583 1.80 0.34 22.52
N TRP A 584 1.10 1.45 22.51
CA TRP A 584 0.67 2.16 23.72
C TRP A 584 -0.79 1.85 24.11
N MET A 585 -1.47 0.98 23.36
CA MET A 585 -2.87 0.63 23.56
C MET A 585 -3.03 -0.86 23.79
N GLU A 586 -4.03 -1.24 24.56
CA GLU A 586 -4.42 -2.65 24.70
C GLU A 586 -5.18 -3.17 23.46
N GLU A 587 -5.10 -4.46 23.25
CA GLU A 587 -5.79 -5.16 22.15
C GLU A 587 -6.85 -6.11 22.71
N HIS A 588 -8.12 -5.65 22.79
CA HIS A 588 -9.23 -6.44 23.35
C HIS A 588 -10.04 -7.21 22.31
N ILE A 589 -9.90 -6.87 21.00
CA ILE A 589 -10.68 -7.48 19.91
C ILE A 589 -9.77 -8.33 19.04
N GLY A 590 -10.20 -9.57 18.81
CA GLY A 590 -9.46 -10.55 18.01
C GLY A 590 -8.19 -11.06 18.71
N THR A 591 -7.24 -11.57 17.95
CA THR A 591 -5.93 -12.01 18.47
C THR A 591 -4.90 -10.88 18.37
N ARG A 592 -3.90 -10.87 19.25
CA ARG A 592 -2.84 -9.85 19.18
C ARG A 592 -2.01 -10.01 17.90
N ILE A 593 -1.70 -8.87 17.27
CA ILE A 593 -0.97 -8.85 15.98
C ILE A 593 0.44 -9.44 16.15
N ASN A 594 1.12 -9.11 17.25
CA ASN A 594 2.46 -9.60 17.54
C ASN A 594 2.50 -11.13 17.70
N GLN A 595 1.47 -11.75 18.29
CA GLN A 595 1.37 -13.20 18.43
C GLN A 595 1.26 -13.89 17.05
N ASN A 596 0.45 -13.34 16.13
CA ASN A 596 0.35 -13.87 14.77
C ASN A 596 1.71 -13.83 14.05
N ARG A 597 2.49 -12.75 14.26
CA ARG A 597 3.84 -12.64 13.69
C ARG A 597 4.82 -13.59 14.36
N MET A 598 4.77 -13.75 15.70
CA MET A 598 5.62 -14.68 16.43
C MET A 598 5.33 -16.15 16.04
N ASN A 599 4.08 -16.49 15.79
CA ASN A 599 3.70 -17.82 15.28
C ASN A 599 4.39 -18.14 13.94
N GLU A 600 4.46 -17.17 13.02
CA GLU A 600 5.20 -17.34 11.77
C GLU A 600 6.71 -17.44 11.97
N VAL A 601 7.29 -16.67 12.91
CA VAL A 601 8.70 -16.81 13.29
C VAL A 601 8.98 -18.23 13.78
N ALA A 602 8.16 -18.74 14.70
CA ALA A 602 8.31 -20.08 15.25
C ALA A 602 8.21 -21.17 14.17
N LEU A 603 7.21 -21.06 13.28
CA LEU A 603 7.04 -21.96 12.16
C LEU A 603 8.27 -21.97 11.22
N THR A 604 8.76 -20.77 10.87
CA THR A 604 9.93 -20.62 9.99
C THR A 604 11.18 -21.26 10.56
N LEU A 605 11.44 -21.04 11.86
CA LEU A 605 12.58 -21.64 12.55
C LEU A 605 12.43 -23.16 12.72
N ALA A 606 11.21 -23.63 13.05
CA ALA A 606 10.93 -25.06 13.18
C ALA A 606 11.13 -25.80 11.82
N HIS A 607 10.58 -25.26 10.73
CA HIS A 607 10.75 -25.82 9.40
C HIS A 607 12.22 -25.80 8.93
N ALA A 608 12.96 -24.74 9.25
CA ALA A 608 14.38 -24.64 8.92
C ALA A 608 15.25 -25.68 9.66
N LYS A 609 14.83 -26.10 10.88
CA LYS A 609 15.47 -27.15 11.68
C LYS A 609 15.01 -28.55 11.24
N ASP A 610 13.74 -28.71 10.94
CA ASP A 610 13.12 -29.97 10.51
C ASP A 610 12.16 -29.68 9.32
N PRO A 611 12.61 -29.99 8.09
CA PRO A 611 11.79 -29.81 6.87
C PRO A 611 10.50 -30.64 6.83
N SER A 612 10.31 -31.61 7.73
CA SER A 612 9.06 -32.37 7.84
C SER A 612 7.92 -31.56 8.49
N VAL A 613 8.24 -30.47 9.19
CA VAL A 613 7.25 -29.51 9.70
C VAL A 613 6.53 -28.87 8.51
N PRO A 614 5.20 -29.03 8.37
CA PRO A 614 4.49 -28.54 7.20
C PRO A 614 4.56 -27.01 7.12
N PHE A 615 5.03 -26.50 5.99
CA PHE A 615 5.03 -25.08 5.70
C PHE A 615 3.92 -24.77 4.68
N PRO A 616 2.94 -23.88 5.00
CA PRO A 616 1.86 -23.56 4.09
C PRO A 616 2.38 -23.06 2.75
N SER A 617 1.79 -23.54 1.65
CA SER A 617 2.21 -23.09 0.32
C SER A 617 1.88 -21.62 0.10
N ALA A 618 2.79 -20.91 -0.58
CA ALA A 618 2.59 -19.51 -0.96
C ALA A 618 1.41 -19.28 -1.92
N THR A 619 0.88 -20.34 -2.53
CA THR A 619 -0.25 -20.29 -3.47
C THR A 619 -1.61 -20.13 -2.78
N GLU A 620 -1.67 -20.23 -1.47
CA GLU A 620 -2.88 -19.94 -0.70
C GLU A 620 -2.99 -18.45 -0.38
N HIS A 621 -3.00 -17.62 -1.41
CA HIS A 621 -3.00 -16.15 -1.32
C HIS A 621 -4.16 -15.55 -0.52
N ASP A 622 -5.20 -16.30 -0.28
CA ASP A 622 -6.40 -15.82 0.41
C ASP A 622 -6.42 -16.11 1.92
N ARG A 623 -5.39 -16.79 2.45
CA ARG A 623 -5.30 -17.11 3.88
C ARG A 623 -3.93 -16.79 4.47
N PRO A 624 -3.53 -15.50 4.48
CA PRO A 624 -2.25 -15.10 5.09
C PRO A 624 -2.18 -15.40 6.60
N GLY A 625 -3.32 -15.77 7.22
CA GLY A 625 -3.41 -16.20 8.61
C GLY A 625 -2.81 -17.58 8.86
N LYS A 626 -2.75 -18.50 7.89
CA LYS A 626 -2.32 -19.89 8.15
C LYS A 626 -0.92 -20.02 8.77
N VAL A 627 0.05 -19.22 8.31
CA VAL A 627 1.38 -19.22 8.94
C VAL A 627 1.36 -18.62 10.34
N GLY A 628 0.44 -17.72 10.61
CA GLY A 628 0.18 -17.11 11.93
C GLY A 628 -0.67 -17.99 12.86
N ASP A 629 -1.23 -19.10 12.37
CA ASP A 629 -2.01 -20.05 13.17
C ASP A 629 -1.15 -21.16 13.80
N TYR A 630 0.14 -21.20 13.50
CA TYR A 630 1.06 -22.19 14.04
C TYR A 630 1.12 -22.13 15.56
N LYS A 631 0.90 -23.27 16.21
CA LYS A 631 0.91 -23.43 17.69
C LYS A 631 2.06 -24.28 18.21
N GLY A 632 2.87 -24.84 17.30
CA GLY A 632 4.01 -25.67 17.65
C GLY A 632 5.16 -24.89 18.32
N PRO A 633 6.16 -25.60 18.81
CA PRO A 633 7.35 -25.01 19.42
C PRO A 633 8.18 -24.25 18.39
N GLY A 634 9.01 -23.32 18.85
CA GLY A 634 10.02 -22.65 18.07
C GLY A 634 11.24 -22.39 18.93
N GLU A 635 12.43 -22.52 18.35
CA GLU A 635 13.69 -22.27 19.02
C GLU A 635 14.66 -21.60 18.03
N GLY A 636 15.39 -20.62 18.49
CA GLY A 636 16.40 -19.92 17.68
C GLY A 636 16.35 -18.41 17.85
N THR A 637 16.76 -17.70 16.79
CA THR A 637 16.84 -16.24 16.85
C THR A 637 15.98 -15.60 15.76
N VAL A 638 15.25 -14.54 16.13
CA VAL A 638 14.69 -13.61 15.16
C VAL A 638 15.45 -12.28 15.23
N ALA A 639 16.05 -11.89 14.11
CA ALA A 639 16.70 -10.61 13.96
C ALA A 639 15.68 -9.52 13.64
N VAL A 640 15.86 -8.34 14.20
CA VAL A 640 15.06 -7.14 13.98
C VAL A 640 15.96 -5.94 13.72
N ALA A 641 15.40 -4.85 13.22
CA ALA A 641 16.09 -3.56 13.06
C ALA A 641 15.16 -2.41 13.47
N CYS A 642 14.43 -2.61 14.58
CA CYS A 642 13.47 -1.64 15.10
C CYS A 642 13.19 -1.91 16.57
N PRO A 643 13.31 -0.92 17.47
CA PRO A 643 13.04 -1.10 18.89
C PRO A 643 11.58 -1.50 19.16
N PHE A 644 10.62 -0.94 18.44
CA PHE A 644 9.20 -1.29 18.58
C PHE A 644 8.94 -2.74 18.17
N CYS A 645 9.51 -3.19 17.04
CA CYS A 645 9.39 -4.59 16.63
C CYS A 645 10.06 -5.54 17.66
N SER A 646 11.20 -5.13 18.22
CA SER A 646 11.89 -5.89 19.27
C SER A 646 10.99 -6.08 20.50
N THR A 647 10.38 -5.02 21.01
CA THR A 647 9.46 -5.08 22.17
C THR A 647 8.27 -5.98 21.86
N MET A 648 7.56 -5.74 20.76
CA MET A 648 6.36 -6.51 20.41
C MET A 648 6.63 -8.01 20.20
N LEU A 649 7.75 -8.38 19.58
CA LEU A 649 8.07 -9.79 19.35
C LEU A 649 8.54 -10.47 20.63
N ARG A 650 9.24 -9.77 21.54
CA ARG A 650 9.59 -10.31 22.84
C ARG A 650 8.36 -10.56 23.70
N ASP A 651 7.45 -9.60 23.77
CA ASP A 651 6.18 -9.76 24.48
C ASP A 651 5.42 -10.98 23.96
N ALA A 652 5.33 -11.09 22.61
CA ALA A 652 4.68 -12.24 21.99
C ALA A 652 5.40 -13.58 22.28
N ALA A 653 6.72 -13.60 22.34
CA ALA A 653 7.47 -14.81 22.72
C ALA A 653 7.13 -15.25 24.14
N ASN A 654 7.11 -14.33 25.08
CA ASN A 654 6.74 -14.58 26.48
C ASN A 654 5.26 -15.04 26.60
N GLU A 655 4.33 -14.31 26.01
CA GLU A 655 2.90 -14.61 26.07
C GLU A 655 2.52 -15.94 25.41
N THR A 656 3.29 -16.39 24.42
CA THR A 656 3.02 -17.66 23.70
C THR A 656 3.86 -18.84 24.20
N GLY A 657 4.61 -18.68 25.31
CA GLY A 657 5.47 -19.72 25.87
C GLY A 657 6.63 -20.12 24.96
N ARG A 658 7.21 -19.13 24.25
CA ARG A 658 8.32 -19.34 23.30
C ARG A 658 9.55 -18.51 23.65
N GLU A 659 9.89 -18.46 24.93
CA GLU A 659 11.06 -17.75 25.45
C GLU A 659 12.38 -18.28 24.87
N SER A 660 12.37 -19.50 24.30
CA SER A 660 13.48 -20.09 23.53
C SER A 660 13.74 -19.38 22.19
N ILE A 661 12.81 -18.52 21.72
CA ILE A 661 13.04 -17.64 20.58
C ILE A 661 13.61 -16.32 21.07
N VAL A 662 14.89 -16.10 20.81
CA VAL A 662 15.60 -14.88 21.20
C VAL A 662 15.40 -13.79 20.16
N VAL A 663 14.99 -12.60 20.60
CA VAL A 663 14.86 -11.42 19.73
C VAL A 663 16.12 -10.57 19.86
N LYS A 664 16.87 -10.40 18.76
CA LYS A 664 18.11 -9.59 18.72
C LYS A 664 18.04 -8.55 17.59
N ASP A 665 18.62 -7.39 17.85
CA ASP A 665 18.81 -6.40 16.79
C ASP A 665 20.02 -6.78 15.91
N VAL A 666 20.00 -6.35 14.64
CA VAL A 666 21.11 -6.55 13.70
C VAL A 666 22.42 -6.00 14.26
N ALA A 667 22.38 -4.84 14.94
CA ALA A 667 23.55 -4.22 15.54
C ALA A 667 24.18 -5.11 16.64
N GLU A 668 23.36 -5.81 17.44
CA GLU A 668 23.84 -6.73 18.47
C GLU A 668 24.56 -7.95 17.84
N LEU A 669 23.92 -8.55 16.83
CA LEU A 669 24.51 -9.71 16.14
C LEU A 669 25.84 -9.36 15.45
N VAL A 670 25.93 -8.19 14.86
CA VAL A 670 27.19 -7.69 14.27
C VAL A 670 28.22 -7.41 15.35
N ALA A 671 27.87 -6.71 16.44
CA ALA A 671 28.78 -6.41 17.52
C ALA A 671 29.30 -7.67 18.23
N GLU A 672 28.46 -8.69 18.41
CA GLU A 672 28.85 -9.99 18.97
C GLU A 672 29.83 -10.75 18.06
N SER A 673 29.70 -10.59 16.75
CA SER A 673 30.59 -11.23 15.75
C SER A 673 31.89 -10.46 15.50
N MET A 674 32.02 -9.22 15.98
CA MET A 674 33.27 -8.48 15.87
C MET A 674 34.37 -9.15 16.72
N SER A 675 35.56 -9.32 16.16
CA SER A 675 36.73 -9.81 16.88
C SER A 675 36.95 -8.97 18.13
N ALA A 676 37.18 -9.60 19.27
CA ALA A 676 37.65 -8.86 20.43
C ALA A 676 38.99 -8.20 20.03
N THR A 677 38.98 -6.87 19.84
CA THR A 677 40.23 -6.14 19.80
C THR A 677 40.89 -6.38 21.17
N SER A 678 42.00 -7.13 21.17
CA SER A 678 42.85 -7.22 22.37
C SER A 678 43.10 -5.78 22.85
N ALA A 679 42.54 -5.45 24.01
CA ALA A 679 42.88 -4.23 24.69
C ALA A 679 44.40 -4.29 24.95
N SER A 680 45.17 -3.57 24.11
CA SER A 680 46.55 -3.27 24.31
C SER A 680 46.68 -1.90 24.97
#